data_c182ce05f207b4525877c58293eb3ec6
#
_entry.id   c182ce05f207b4525877c58293eb3ec6
#
_cell.length_a   1.000
_cell.length_b   1.000
_cell.length_c   1.000
_cell.angle_alpha   90.00
_cell.angle_beta   90.00
_cell.angle_gamma   90.00
#
_symmetry.space_group_name_H-M   'P 1'
#
loop_
_entity.id
_entity.type
_entity.pdbx_description
1 polymer ?
#
loop_
_entity_poly.entity_id
_entity_poly.type
_entity_poly.pdbx_seq_one_letter_code
_entity_poly.pdbx_strand_id
1 'polypeptide(L)'
;MKIIKRDGHIVDYEPDKIRVAINKANNEVRGKEKATKEEIEEIIKYIEDLNKRRILVEDIQDIIEEKLMEFDKYQLAKKYITYRYTRELVRKANTTDQTIKELIEGKNEYWNNENSNKNAEVVTTQRDYLAGITSTDITRRFLLPEEIVKAHDEGIIHFHDADYFAQNALHNCELINLDDMLQNGTVINGVMIEKPHRFITAATIATQIILAVTSSSYGGATVSLSHLAPFVRDSYNRYYKKYQERKLKDSDCKKFAEEDTKKEVADGVQTFNYQVNSMTNTNGQAPFLSVCMYLGETEEYKEELAMIIEEFLKQRMLGFKNEKGVYITPAFPKLLYILEEDNIHKDSKYWYLTELAAKCTAKRMVPDYISEKIMKELKKNEYGDGECYPCMGCRSFLTPDRTNSLGNIAKAKNYVKGKGKYYGRFNQGVVTINLPDVALSSKKDMKKFWKIFDERLELCHQALQLRHKRLSNAVSDVAPVLWQHGALARLEKGESIHELLHHGYSTISLGYAGLYECVKYMTDHSHTDNGEGKEFALEVMQKLNDKCKEWKEAEDIDYSVYGTPIESTTYKFAKCLKDRFGVIKGITDRDYITNSYHVPVFEEIDAFSKLKLESEFQKLSPGGAISYVETPNLQDNIEVVLQMIDFIYNNIMYAELNTKSDYCQVCGYDGEILIDENLEWYCPNCGNRDHNTLNVARRTCGYIGSNFWNKGRTQEIKERVLHIDNKDA
;
A
#
# COMPACT_ATOMS: atom_id res chain seq x y z
N MET A 1 -44.94 -5.56 -10.26
CA MET A 1 -43.58 -5.77 -10.80
C MET A 1 -42.66 -4.68 -10.28
N LYS A 2 -41.41 -5.00 -9.94
CA LYS A 2 -40.37 -4.03 -9.53
C LYS A 2 -39.22 -4.09 -10.53
N ILE A 3 -38.58 -2.95 -10.78
CA ILE A 3 -37.45 -2.86 -11.70
C ILE A 3 -36.16 -2.71 -10.88
N ILE A 4 -35.20 -3.56 -11.17
CA ILE A 4 -33.83 -3.42 -10.68
C ILE A 4 -33.10 -2.47 -11.65
N LYS A 5 -32.72 -1.30 -11.17
CA LYS A 5 -31.88 -0.34 -11.91
C LYS A 5 -30.45 -0.86 -12.05
N ARG A 6 -29.69 -0.28 -12.97
CA ARG A 6 -28.26 -0.61 -13.21
C ARG A 6 -27.37 -0.45 -11.98
N ASP A 7 -27.71 0.49 -11.12
CA ASP A 7 -27.05 0.77 -9.85
C ASP A 7 -27.53 -0.11 -8.67
N GLY A 8 -28.37 -1.14 -8.98
CA GLY A 8 -28.93 -2.05 -7.99
C GLY A 8 -30.18 -1.55 -7.27
N HIS A 9 -30.56 -0.27 -7.39
CA HIS A 9 -31.75 0.27 -6.75
C HIS A 9 -33.02 -0.36 -7.33
N ILE A 10 -33.96 -0.68 -6.45
CA ILE A 10 -35.25 -1.28 -6.81
C ILE A 10 -36.32 -0.18 -6.79
N VAL A 11 -36.95 0.04 -7.95
CA VAL A 11 -38.05 1.00 -8.11
C VAL A 11 -39.34 0.33 -8.60
N ASP A 12 -40.43 1.05 -8.50
CA ASP A 12 -41.69 0.58 -9.05
C ASP A 12 -41.71 0.59 -10.59
N TYR A 13 -42.43 -0.34 -11.19
CA TYR A 13 -42.60 -0.37 -12.63
C TYR A 13 -43.54 0.75 -13.08
N GLU A 14 -43.09 1.55 -14.02
CA GLU A 14 -43.84 2.67 -14.61
C GLU A 14 -43.85 2.54 -16.13
N PRO A 15 -44.97 2.03 -16.74
CA PRO A 15 -45.08 1.82 -18.18
C PRO A 15 -44.94 3.10 -19.01
N ASP A 16 -45.25 4.27 -18.45
CA ASP A 16 -45.09 5.55 -19.11
C ASP A 16 -43.63 5.85 -19.47
N LYS A 17 -42.68 5.36 -18.73
CA LYS A 17 -41.26 5.51 -19.08
C LYS A 17 -40.88 4.76 -20.35
N ILE A 18 -41.53 3.61 -20.62
CA ILE A 18 -41.37 2.85 -21.87
C ILE A 18 -42.01 3.63 -23.03
N ARG A 19 -43.25 4.11 -22.85
CA ARG A 19 -43.94 4.96 -23.85
C ARG A 19 -43.10 6.17 -24.25
N VAL A 20 -42.59 6.90 -23.28
CA VAL A 20 -41.77 8.08 -23.52
C VAL A 20 -40.48 7.72 -24.26
N ALA A 21 -39.82 6.61 -23.92
CA ALA A 21 -38.57 6.19 -24.56
C ALA A 21 -38.78 5.80 -26.04
N ILE A 22 -39.80 5.01 -26.34
CA ILE A 22 -40.14 4.63 -27.74
C ILE A 22 -40.61 5.85 -28.54
N ASN A 23 -41.42 6.72 -27.95
CA ASN A 23 -41.90 7.92 -28.64
C ASN A 23 -40.78 8.93 -28.96
N LYS A 24 -39.75 9.02 -28.14
CA LYS A 24 -38.56 9.82 -28.46
C LYS A 24 -37.83 9.26 -29.68
N ALA A 25 -37.66 7.95 -29.79
CA ALA A 25 -37.07 7.32 -30.95
C ALA A 25 -37.97 7.48 -32.20
N ASN A 26 -39.32 7.39 -32.05
CA ASN A 26 -40.28 7.63 -33.08
C ASN A 26 -40.17 8.99 -33.75
N ASN A 27 -39.73 10.01 -33.02
CA ASN A 27 -39.54 11.35 -33.57
C ASN A 27 -38.38 11.44 -34.58
N GLU A 28 -37.48 10.46 -34.56
CA GLU A 28 -36.32 10.40 -35.44
C GLU A 28 -36.53 9.56 -36.72
N VAL A 29 -37.70 8.91 -36.86
CA VAL A 29 -38.04 8.08 -38.00
C VAL A 29 -39.31 8.60 -38.68
N ARG A 30 -39.57 8.20 -39.93
CA ARG A 30 -40.70 8.67 -40.71
C ARG A 30 -41.57 7.53 -41.24
N GLY A 31 -42.84 7.83 -41.47
CA GLY A 31 -43.78 6.96 -42.16
C GLY A 31 -44.00 5.62 -41.45
N LYS A 32 -43.93 4.52 -42.22
CA LYS A 32 -44.20 3.17 -41.77
C LYS A 32 -43.17 2.62 -40.72
N GLU A 33 -42.03 3.28 -40.59
CA GLU A 33 -41.00 2.92 -39.62
C GLU A 33 -41.36 3.35 -38.18
N LYS A 34 -42.35 4.20 -37.99
CA LYS A 34 -42.86 4.59 -36.68
C LYS A 34 -43.66 3.42 -36.05
N ALA A 35 -43.39 3.16 -34.77
CA ALA A 35 -44.30 2.31 -34.01
C ALA A 35 -45.62 3.04 -33.73
N THR A 36 -46.72 2.34 -33.90
CA THR A 36 -48.05 2.85 -33.59
C THR A 36 -48.30 2.80 -32.07
N LYS A 37 -49.39 3.44 -31.65
CA LYS A 37 -49.76 3.37 -30.22
C LYS A 37 -50.13 1.92 -29.79
N GLU A 38 -50.77 1.19 -30.70
CA GLU A 38 -51.16 -0.19 -30.47
C GLU A 38 -49.91 -1.08 -30.30
N GLU A 39 -48.93 -0.97 -31.15
CA GLU A 39 -47.65 -1.68 -31.08
C GLU A 39 -46.89 -1.35 -29.79
N ILE A 40 -46.89 -0.09 -29.33
CA ILE A 40 -46.28 0.30 -28.07
C ILE A 40 -46.99 -0.36 -26.85
N GLU A 41 -48.31 -0.36 -26.87
CA GLU A 41 -49.08 -0.98 -25.80
C GLU A 41 -48.94 -2.52 -25.81
N GLU A 42 -48.76 -3.15 -26.97
CA GLU A 42 -48.47 -4.56 -27.10
C GLU A 42 -47.09 -4.90 -26.47
N ILE A 43 -46.06 -4.07 -26.68
CA ILE A 43 -44.76 -4.25 -26.01
C ILE A 43 -44.91 -4.16 -24.48
N ILE A 44 -45.64 -3.15 -24.01
CA ILE A 44 -45.85 -2.98 -22.55
C ILE A 44 -46.61 -4.16 -21.96
N LYS A 45 -47.67 -4.58 -22.64
CA LYS A 45 -48.45 -5.76 -22.19
C LYS A 45 -47.59 -7.02 -22.17
N TYR A 46 -46.77 -7.26 -23.19
CA TYR A 46 -45.84 -8.39 -23.20
C TYR A 46 -44.91 -8.40 -21.98
N ILE A 47 -44.33 -7.23 -21.60
CA ILE A 47 -43.47 -7.08 -20.43
C ILE A 47 -44.27 -7.37 -19.13
N GLU A 48 -45.50 -6.94 -19.04
CA GLU A 48 -46.41 -7.18 -17.90
C GLU A 48 -46.80 -8.66 -17.79
N ASP A 49 -47.09 -9.30 -18.93
CA ASP A 49 -47.49 -10.72 -19.02
C ASP A 49 -46.35 -11.67 -18.67
N LEU A 50 -45.08 -11.25 -18.63
CA LEU A 50 -43.96 -12.03 -18.11
C LEU A 50 -44.13 -12.38 -16.61
N ASN A 51 -45.00 -11.68 -15.92
CA ASN A 51 -45.36 -11.88 -14.51
C ASN A 51 -44.19 -12.05 -13.55
N LYS A 52 -43.06 -11.42 -13.89
CA LYS A 52 -41.85 -11.42 -13.04
C LYS A 52 -42.06 -10.50 -11.84
N ARG A 53 -41.73 -11.00 -10.65
CA ARG A 53 -41.78 -10.17 -9.42
C ARG A 53 -40.75 -9.03 -9.46
N ARG A 54 -39.55 -9.28 -10.09
CA ARG A 54 -38.49 -8.34 -10.35
C ARG A 54 -37.89 -8.58 -11.72
N ILE A 55 -37.52 -7.51 -12.44
CA ILE A 55 -36.87 -7.56 -13.76
C ILE A 55 -35.77 -6.50 -13.84
N LEU A 56 -34.67 -6.82 -14.52
CA LEU A 56 -33.62 -5.85 -14.79
C LEU A 56 -34.06 -4.81 -15.83
N VAL A 57 -33.64 -3.58 -15.66
CA VAL A 57 -33.95 -2.53 -16.65
C VAL A 57 -33.35 -2.84 -18.03
N GLU A 58 -32.24 -3.58 -18.08
CA GLU A 58 -31.63 -4.04 -19.33
C GLU A 58 -32.52 -5.06 -20.04
N ASP A 59 -33.04 -6.07 -19.32
CA ASP A 59 -33.96 -7.07 -19.90
C ASP A 59 -35.17 -6.38 -20.54
N ILE A 60 -35.71 -5.33 -19.92
CA ILE A 60 -36.83 -4.55 -20.50
C ILE A 60 -36.39 -3.88 -21.80
N GLN A 61 -35.20 -3.34 -21.86
CA GLN A 61 -34.70 -2.65 -23.06
C GLN A 61 -34.43 -3.64 -24.19
N ASP A 62 -33.87 -4.80 -23.89
CA ASP A 62 -33.65 -5.86 -24.87
C ASP A 62 -34.98 -6.36 -25.45
N ILE A 63 -35.99 -6.55 -24.60
CA ILE A 63 -37.37 -6.92 -25.06
C ILE A 63 -37.96 -5.85 -25.98
N ILE A 64 -37.78 -4.56 -25.68
CA ILE A 64 -38.26 -3.47 -26.53
C ILE A 64 -37.56 -3.53 -27.90
N GLU A 65 -36.25 -3.75 -27.94
CA GLU A 65 -35.49 -3.85 -29.19
C GLU A 65 -35.96 -5.04 -30.03
N GLU A 66 -36.10 -6.21 -29.42
CA GLU A 66 -36.59 -7.43 -30.07
C GLU A 66 -37.99 -7.23 -30.65
N LYS A 67 -38.91 -6.67 -29.85
CA LYS A 67 -40.30 -6.43 -30.28
C LYS A 67 -40.42 -5.41 -31.40
N LEU A 68 -39.61 -4.34 -31.38
CA LEU A 68 -39.56 -3.40 -32.48
C LEU A 68 -39.06 -4.05 -33.78
N MET A 69 -38.12 -4.98 -33.70
CA MET A 69 -37.68 -5.77 -34.87
C MET A 69 -38.77 -6.76 -35.33
N GLU A 70 -39.49 -7.43 -34.41
CA GLU A 70 -40.63 -8.29 -34.75
C GLU A 70 -41.77 -7.54 -35.49
N PHE A 71 -41.96 -6.28 -35.17
CA PHE A 71 -42.93 -5.42 -35.87
C PHE A 71 -42.38 -4.80 -37.21
N ASP A 72 -41.26 -5.31 -37.73
CA ASP A 72 -40.58 -4.82 -38.93
C ASP A 72 -40.19 -3.32 -38.85
N LYS A 73 -40.00 -2.79 -37.63
CA LYS A 73 -39.60 -1.38 -37.40
C LYS A 73 -38.07 -1.26 -37.29
N TYR A 74 -37.34 -1.76 -38.27
CA TYR A 74 -35.88 -1.86 -38.20
C TYR A 74 -35.16 -0.52 -38.04
N GLN A 75 -35.64 0.55 -38.70
CA GLN A 75 -35.02 1.87 -38.54
C GLN A 75 -35.29 2.46 -37.15
N LEU A 76 -36.47 2.19 -36.57
CA LEU A 76 -36.81 2.63 -35.24
C LEU A 76 -35.98 1.84 -34.20
N ALA A 77 -35.89 0.53 -34.35
CA ALA A 77 -35.04 -0.32 -33.49
C ALA A 77 -33.58 0.16 -33.53
N LYS A 78 -33.04 0.42 -34.71
CA LYS A 78 -31.67 0.95 -34.87
C LYS A 78 -31.51 2.29 -34.17
N LYS A 79 -32.49 3.22 -34.28
CA LYS A 79 -32.46 4.48 -33.56
C LYS A 79 -32.54 4.33 -32.05
N TYR A 80 -33.39 3.40 -31.59
CA TYR A 80 -33.54 3.09 -30.18
C TYR A 80 -32.24 2.52 -29.60
N ILE A 81 -31.62 1.55 -30.27
CA ILE A 81 -30.31 0.95 -29.91
C ILE A 81 -29.21 2.00 -29.88
N THR A 82 -29.14 2.84 -30.95
CA THR A 82 -28.13 3.91 -31.02
C THR A 82 -28.32 4.94 -29.91
N TYR A 83 -29.58 5.31 -29.60
CA TYR A 83 -29.91 6.20 -28.51
C TYR A 83 -29.52 5.59 -27.15
N ARG A 84 -29.84 4.32 -26.92
CA ARG A 84 -29.42 3.55 -25.72
C ARG A 84 -27.90 3.57 -25.56
N TYR A 85 -27.19 3.22 -26.63
CA TYR A 85 -25.73 3.19 -26.65
C TYR A 85 -25.12 4.58 -26.41
N THR A 86 -25.64 5.61 -27.11
CA THR A 86 -25.20 6.99 -26.89
C THR A 86 -25.46 7.45 -25.44
N ARG A 87 -26.63 7.10 -24.90
CA ARG A 87 -26.95 7.38 -23.48
C ARG A 87 -26.05 6.63 -22.51
N GLU A 88 -25.62 5.45 -22.86
CA GLU A 88 -24.66 4.68 -22.07
C GLU A 88 -23.26 5.30 -22.11
N LEU A 89 -22.82 5.69 -23.30
CA LEU A 89 -21.56 6.44 -23.47
C LEU A 89 -21.57 7.77 -22.73
N VAL A 90 -22.65 8.55 -22.85
CA VAL A 90 -22.83 9.82 -22.14
C VAL A 90 -22.86 9.63 -20.62
N ARG A 91 -23.45 8.53 -20.13
CA ARG A 91 -23.43 8.23 -18.69
C ARG A 91 -22.06 7.79 -18.21
N LYS A 92 -21.35 6.97 -19.00
CA LYS A 92 -19.96 6.59 -18.72
C LYS A 92 -19.03 7.82 -18.77
N ALA A 93 -19.25 8.74 -19.70
CA ALA A 93 -18.55 10.02 -19.78
C ALA A 93 -18.96 10.98 -18.65
N ASN A 94 -20.25 11.10 -18.36
CA ASN A 94 -20.76 11.99 -17.30
C ASN A 94 -20.32 11.59 -15.90
N THR A 95 -20.04 10.33 -15.62
CA THR A 95 -19.47 9.94 -14.32
C THR A 95 -18.06 10.45 -14.15
N THR A 96 -17.23 10.39 -15.17
CA THR A 96 -15.86 10.95 -15.16
C THR A 96 -15.88 12.46 -15.10
N ASP A 97 -16.70 13.13 -15.91
CA ASP A 97 -16.86 14.57 -15.91
C ASP A 97 -17.42 15.09 -14.58
N GLN A 98 -18.39 14.40 -14.01
CA GLN A 98 -18.94 14.74 -12.69
C GLN A 98 -17.90 14.60 -11.59
N THR A 99 -17.12 13.52 -11.61
CA THR A 99 -16.04 13.28 -10.65
C THR A 99 -14.96 14.35 -10.76
N ILE A 100 -14.58 14.75 -11.98
CA ILE A 100 -13.63 15.85 -12.20
C ILE A 100 -14.19 17.17 -11.66
N LYS A 101 -15.46 17.46 -11.93
CA LYS A 101 -16.12 18.67 -11.43
C LYS A 101 -16.16 18.72 -9.91
N GLU A 102 -16.52 17.62 -9.26
CA GLU A 102 -16.56 17.50 -7.80
C GLU A 102 -15.16 17.68 -7.18
N LEU A 103 -14.12 17.13 -7.82
CA LEU A 103 -12.74 17.34 -7.41
C LEU A 103 -12.33 18.83 -7.47
N ILE A 104 -12.63 19.49 -8.61
CA ILE A 104 -12.28 20.91 -8.81
C ILE A 104 -13.04 21.82 -7.84
N GLU A 105 -14.31 21.49 -7.55
CA GLU A 105 -15.16 22.26 -6.65
C GLU A 105 -14.90 21.94 -5.16
N GLY A 106 -14.06 20.95 -4.84
CA GLY A 106 -13.76 20.52 -3.46
C GLY A 106 -14.95 19.93 -2.71
N LYS A 107 -15.96 19.42 -3.43
CA LYS A 107 -17.23 18.93 -2.86
C LYS A 107 -17.31 17.44 -2.62
N ASN A 108 -16.28 16.68 -2.97
CA ASN A 108 -16.31 15.22 -2.88
C ASN A 108 -15.52 14.75 -1.67
N GLU A 109 -16.22 14.21 -0.66
CA GLU A 109 -15.60 13.61 0.53
C GLU A 109 -14.65 12.46 0.19
N TYR A 110 -14.89 11.72 -0.91
CA TYR A 110 -14.03 10.63 -1.35
C TYR A 110 -12.58 11.09 -1.57
N TRP A 111 -12.38 12.18 -2.30
CA TRP A 111 -11.05 12.72 -2.61
C TRP A 111 -10.31 13.21 -1.38
N ASN A 112 -11.02 13.77 -0.42
CA ASN A 112 -10.44 14.25 0.83
C ASN A 112 -9.99 13.10 1.73
N ASN A 113 -10.56 11.90 1.58
CA ASN A 113 -10.37 10.77 2.48
C ASN A 113 -9.79 9.52 1.79
N GLU A 114 -9.36 9.62 0.53
CA GLU A 114 -8.81 8.48 -0.22
C GLU A 114 -7.46 8.04 0.34
N ASN A 115 -6.61 9.01 0.68
CA ASN A 115 -5.27 8.76 1.19
C ASN A 115 -4.92 9.80 2.27
N SER A 116 -4.69 9.35 3.49
CA SER A 116 -4.38 10.18 4.66
C SER A 116 -3.05 10.95 4.58
N ASN A 117 -2.24 10.75 3.54
CA ASN A 117 -1.00 11.47 3.27
C ASN A 117 -1.10 12.45 2.10
N LYS A 118 -2.27 12.57 1.46
CA LYS A 118 -2.53 13.51 0.36
C LYS A 118 -3.54 14.57 0.80
N ASN A 119 -3.26 15.83 0.48
CA ASN A 119 -4.22 16.93 0.67
C ASN A 119 -4.81 17.32 -0.70
N ALA A 120 -6.09 16.99 -0.90
CA ALA A 120 -6.81 17.24 -2.15
C ALA A 120 -6.95 18.73 -2.53
N GLU A 121 -6.75 19.66 -1.61
CA GLU A 121 -6.82 21.10 -1.87
C GLU A 121 -5.55 21.64 -2.55
N VAL A 122 -4.44 20.91 -2.46
CA VAL A 122 -3.15 21.32 -3.01
C VAL A 122 -3.09 21.04 -4.53
N VAL A 123 -2.66 22.03 -5.29
CA VAL A 123 -2.64 21.97 -6.79
C VAL A 123 -1.88 20.77 -7.33
N THR A 124 -0.76 20.38 -6.75
CA THR A 124 0.01 19.19 -7.16
C THR A 124 -0.80 17.91 -6.99
N THR A 125 -1.50 17.77 -5.87
CA THR A 125 -2.39 16.63 -5.59
C THR A 125 -3.60 16.62 -6.52
N GLN A 126 -4.21 17.78 -6.79
CA GLN A 126 -5.33 17.86 -7.75
C GLN A 126 -4.91 17.43 -9.16
N ARG A 127 -3.69 17.79 -9.59
CA ARG A 127 -3.15 17.34 -10.89
C ARG A 127 -2.97 15.84 -10.95
N ASP A 128 -2.46 15.21 -9.89
CA ASP A 128 -2.31 13.76 -9.79
C ASP A 128 -3.68 13.07 -9.81
N TYR A 129 -4.66 13.57 -9.06
CA TYR A 129 -6.02 13.04 -9.08
C TYR A 129 -6.71 13.16 -10.44
N LEU A 130 -6.54 14.26 -11.15
CA LEU A 130 -7.06 14.41 -12.52
C LEU A 130 -6.43 13.38 -13.47
N ALA A 131 -5.12 13.17 -13.36
CA ALA A 131 -4.42 12.13 -14.12
C ALA A 131 -4.92 10.74 -13.75
N GLY A 132 -5.11 10.47 -12.45
CA GLY A 132 -5.63 9.22 -11.92
C GLY A 132 -7.05 8.89 -12.40
N ILE A 133 -7.97 9.87 -12.40
CA ILE A 133 -9.34 9.71 -12.94
C ILE A 133 -9.29 9.29 -14.41
N THR A 134 -8.49 9.99 -15.21
CA THR A 134 -8.34 9.69 -16.64
C THR A 134 -7.73 8.31 -16.86
N SER A 135 -6.68 7.99 -16.12
CA SER A 135 -6.02 6.68 -16.18
C SER A 135 -6.96 5.54 -15.77
N THR A 136 -7.73 5.71 -14.70
CA THR A 136 -8.73 4.74 -14.25
C THR A 136 -9.80 4.49 -15.31
N ASP A 137 -10.31 5.54 -15.94
CA ASP A 137 -11.30 5.43 -17.00
C ASP A 137 -10.76 4.66 -18.23
N ILE A 138 -9.53 4.98 -18.66
CA ILE A 138 -8.83 4.26 -19.73
C ILE A 138 -8.60 2.79 -19.34
N THR A 139 -8.11 2.56 -18.15
CA THR A 139 -7.84 1.22 -17.61
C THR A 139 -9.09 0.35 -17.67
N ARG A 140 -10.21 0.86 -17.19
CA ARG A 140 -11.49 0.13 -17.12
C ARG A 140 -12.13 -0.11 -18.48
N ARG A 141 -12.03 0.83 -19.41
CA ARG A 141 -12.70 0.74 -20.72
C ARG A 141 -11.89 0.00 -21.78
N PHE A 142 -10.57 0.05 -21.70
CA PHE A 142 -9.72 -0.41 -22.81
C PHE A 142 -8.66 -1.44 -22.41
N LEU A 143 -8.25 -1.48 -21.14
CA LEU A 143 -7.08 -2.28 -20.74
C LEU A 143 -7.45 -3.53 -19.93
N LEU A 144 -8.55 -3.51 -19.20
CA LEU A 144 -9.01 -4.65 -18.42
C LEU A 144 -10.21 -5.34 -19.10
N PRO A 145 -10.26 -6.69 -19.09
CA PRO A 145 -11.46 -7.44 -19.46
C PRO A 145 -12.66 -7.05 -18.61
N GLU A 146 -13.86 -7.12 -19.18
CA GLU A 146 -15.10 -6.75 -18.50
C GLU A 146 -15.34 -7.55 -17.21
N GLU A 147 -14.98 -8.82 -17.19
CA GLU A 147 -15.10 -9.70 -16.03
C GLU A 147 -14.22 -9.23 -14.85
N ILE A 148 -13.00 -8.74 -15.12
CA ILE A 148 -12.10 -8.19 -14.08
C ILE A 148 -12.64 -6.86 -13.57
N VAL A 149 -13.12 -5.99 -14.45
CA VAL A 149 -13.76 -4.73 -14.06
C VAL A 149 -14.97 -4.99 -13.17
N LYS A 150 -15.84 -5.92 -13.58
CA LYS A 150 -17.03 -6.31 -12.80
C LYS A 150 -16.65 -6.89 -11.44
N ALA A 151 -15.69 -7.80 -11.40
CA ALA A 151 -15.21 -8.39 -10.14
C ALA A 151 -14.61 -7.34 -9.18
N HIS A 152 -13.92 -6.34 -9.73
CA HIS A 152 -13.41 -5.22 -8.95
C HIS A 152 -14.53 -4.32 -8.41
N ASP A 153 -15.55 -4.02 -9.23
CA ASP A 153 -16.68 -3.16 -8.85
C ASP A 153 -17.59 -3.81 -7.81
N GLU A 154 -17.83 -5.10 -7.96
CA GLU A 154 -18.61 -5.90 -7.01
C GLU A 154 -17.87 -6.22 -5.71
N GLY A 155 -16.58 -5.84 -5.62
CA GLY A 155 -15.74 -6.10 -4.45
C GLY A 155 -15.39 -7.57 -4.26
N ILE A 156 -15.40 -8.37 -5.33
CA ILE A 156 -14.97 -9.77 -5.32
C ILE A 156 -13.45 -9.84 -5.22
N ILE A 157 -12.79 -9.00 -6.01
CA ILE A 157 -11.35 -8.74 -5.95
C ILE A 157 -11.10 -7.24 -5.92
N HIS A 158 -9.89 -6.83 -5.57
CA HIS A 158 -9.44 -5.46 -5.75
C HIS A 158 -8.20 -5.43 -6.64
N PHE A 159 -8.35 -4.81 -7.82
CA PHE A 159 -7.25 -4.47 -8.70
C PHE A 159 -6.67 -3.15 -8.19
N HIS A 160 -5.51 -3.20 -7.52
CA HIS A 160 -4.90 -2.01 -6.93
C HIS A 160 -4.40 -1.05 -7.99
N ASP A 161 -4.34 0.23 -7.65
CA ASP A 161 -3.65 1.27 -8.43
C ASP A 161 -4.05 1.30 -9.93
N ALA A 162 -5.37 1.18 -10.21
CA ALA A 162 -5.92 1.29 -11.55
C ALA A 162 -5.70 2.69 -12.14
N ASP A 163 -5.53 3.68 -11.29
CA ASP A 163 -5.20 5.08 -11.58
C ASP A 163 -3.80 5.28 -12.14
N TYR A 164 -2.89 4.31 -11.96
CA TYR A 164 -1.54 4.30 -12.56
C TYR A 164 -1.36 3.24 -13.65
N PHE A 165 -2.33 2.35 -13.86
CA PHE A 165 -2.18 1.21 -14.76
C PHE A 165 -2.16 1.58 -16.26
N ALA A 166 -2.71 2.73 -16.65
CA ALA A 166 -2.66 3.21 -18.01
C ALA A 166 -1.22 3.54 -18.46
N GLN A 167 -0.35 3.95 -17.53
CA GLN A 167 1.07 4.13 -17.76
C GLN A 167 1.76 2.76 -17.76
N ASN A 168 2.32 2.36 -18.90
CA ASN A 168 2.79 0.99 -19.14
C ASN A 168 4.10 0.59 -18.49
N ALA A 169 4.76 1.47 -17.75
CA ALA A 169 6.08 1.21 -17.17
C ALA A 169 6.13 1.42 -15.66
N LEU A 170 5.00 1.74 -15.03
CA LEU A 170 4.95 1.96 -13.60
C LEU A 170 4.82 0.62 -12.86
N HIS A 171 5.72 0.39 -11.93
CA HIS A 171 5.71 -0.72 -10.98
C HIS A 171 5.31 -0.21 -9.59
N ASN A 172 5.07 -1.14 -8.65
CA ASN A 172 4.61 -0.81 -7.31
C ASN A 172 5.77 -0.34 -6.42
N CYS A 173 6.38 -1.21 -5.65
CA CYS A 173 7.39 -0.88 -4.64
C CYS A 173 8.78 -1.35 -5.04
N GLU A 174 9.82 -0.68 -4.50
CA GLU A 174 11.21 -1.00 -4.82
C GLU A 174 12.18 -0.85 -3.64
N LEU A 175 13.33 -1.54 -3.75
CA LEU A 175 14.53 -1.28 -2.97
C LEU A 175 15.53 -0.52 -3.85
N ILE A 176 15.72 0.76 -3.59
CA ILE A 176 16.62 1.62 -4.39
C ILE A 176 18.08 1.24 -4.14
N ASN A 177 18.83 0.96 -5.20
CA ASN A 177 20.25 0.67 -5.10
C ASN A 177 21.10 1.96 -5.03
N LEU A 178 21.00 2.67 -3.89
CA LEU A 178 21.80 3.87 -3.66
C LEU A 178 23.30 3.58 -3.66
N ASP A 179 23.72 2.38 -3.24
CA ASP A 179 25.12 2.01 -3.25
C ASP A 179 25.69 2.06 -4.68
N ASP A 180 25.01 1.44 -5.64
CA ASP A 180 25.45 1.51 -7.04
C ASP A 180 25.41 2.93 -7.60
N MET A 181 24.35 3.69 -7.34
CA MET A 181 24.19 5.03 -7.88
C MET A 181 25.21 6.02 -7.31
N LEU A 182 25.53 5.93 -6.02
CA LEU A 182 26.48 6.82 -5.36
C LEU A 182 27.94 6.42 -5.65
N GLN A 183 28.26 5.13 -5.69
CA GLN A 183 29.64 4.69 -5.93
C GLN A 183 30.06 4.77 -7.40
N ASN A 184 29.14 4.57 -8.34
CA ASN A 184 29.42 4.50 -9.78
C ASN A 184 28.93 5.74 -10.54
N GLY A 185 28.28 6.68 -9.86
CA GLY A 185 27.58 7.81 -10.47
C GLY A 185 26.26 7.41 -11.10
N THR A 186 25.42 8.39 -11.37
CA THR A 186 24.08 8.25 -11.95
C THR A 186 23.75 9.42 -12.86
N VAL A 187 22.62 9.33 -13.58
CA VAL A 187 22.11 10.45 -14.40
C VAL A 187 20.67 10.75 -13.97
N ILE A 188 20.41 12.01 -13.67
CA ILE A 188 19.05 12.52 -13.37
C ILE A 188 18.73 13.65 -14.33
N ASN A 189 17.65 13.53 -15.08
CA ASN A 189 17.22 14.54 -16.07
C ASN A 189 18.33 14.94 -17.06
N GLY A 190 19.15 13.97 -17.49
CA GLY A 190 20.24 14.20 -18.43
C GLY A 190 21.52 14.82 -17.81
N VAL A 191 21.52 15.06 -16.50
CA VAL A 191 22.70 15.58 -15.79
C VAL A 191 23.44 14.43 -15.13
N MET A 192 24.74 14.30 -15.46
CA MET A 192 25.63 13.33 -14.81
C MET A 192 25.94 13.78 -13.38
N ILE A 193 25.71 12.88 -12.44
CA ILE A 193 26.03 13.06 -11.02
C ILE A 193 27.15 12.09 -10.68
N GLU A 194 28.32 12.65 -10.41
CA GLU A 194 29.52 11.88 -10.07
C GLU A 194 29.47 11.38 -8.61
N LYS A 195 30.34 10.43 -8.28
CA LYS A 195 30.52 9.92 -6.92
C LYS A 195 30.79 11.06 -5.94
N PRO A 196 29.99 11.21 -4.87
CA PRO A 196 30.30 12.19 -3.82
C PRO A 196 31.54 11.79 -3.02
N HIS A 197 32.17 12.77 -2.38
CA HIS A 197 33.36 12.58 -1.55
C HIS A 197 33.17 13.05 -0.10
N ARG A 198 31.92 13.27 0.31
CA ARG A 198 31.56 13.71 1.67
C ARG A 198 30.18 13.22 2.01
N PHE A 199 29.93 12.96 3.30
CA PHE A 199 28.64 12.49 3.79
C PHE A 199 27.48 13.45 3.47
N ILE A 200 27.63 14.74 3.75
CA ILE A 200 26.54 15.71 3.50
C ILE A 200 26.19 15.80 2.01
N THR A 201 27.18 15.69 1.12
CA THR A 201 26.95 15.66 -0.33
C THR A 201 26.24 14.36 -0.75
N ALA A 202 26.66 13.22 -0.21
CA ALA A 202 26.03 11.93 -0.46
C ALA A 202 24.58 11.91 0.02
N ALA A 203 24.30 12.44 1.21
CA ALA A 203 22.96 12.57 1.76
C ALA A 203 22.05 13.46 0.88
N THR A 204 22.58 14.59 0.38
CA THR A 204 21.85 15.48 -0.53
C THR A 204 21.56 14.81 -1.88
N ILE A 205 22.55 14.14 -2.49
CA ILE A 205 22.36 13.41 -3.74
C ILE A 205 21.36 12.26 -3.55
N ALA A 206 21.41 11.53 -2.42
CA ALA A 206 20.46 10.47 -2.10
C ALA A 206 19.02 10.98 -2.13
N THR A 207 18.73 12.17 -1.60
CA THR A 207 17.36 12.73 -1.63
C THR A 207 16.92 13.13 -3.05
N GLN A 208 17.84 13.61 -3.90
CA GLN A 208 17.53 13.85 -5.32
C GLN A 208 17.22 12.55 -6.06
N ILE A 209 17.99 11.49 -5.81
CA ILE A 209 17.72 10.14 -6.35
C ILE A 209 16.35 9.65 -5.89
N ILE A 210 16.05 9.74 -4.59
CA ILE A 210 14.77 9.32 -4.02
C ILE A 210 13.61 10.05 -4.71
N LEU A 211 13.71 11.35 -4.88
CA LEU A 211 12.66 12.13 -5.56
C LEU A 211 12.49 11.69 -7.02
N ALA A 212 13.56 11.49 -7.76
CA ALA A 212 13.52 11.07 -9.16
C ALA A 212 12.93 9.65 -9.31
N VAL A 213 13.30 8.72 -8.43
CA VAL A 213 12.81 7.35 -8.41
C VAL A 213 11.33 7.30 -8.04
N THR A 214 10.93 7.91 -6.92
CA THR A 214 9.54 7.93 -6.45
C THR A 214 8.60 8.76 -7.33
N SER A 215 9.14 9.57 -8.24
CA SER A 215 8.38 10.23 -9.32
C SER A 215 8.20 9.33 -10.55
N SER A 216 8.87 8.18 -10.59
CA SER A 216 8.84 7.21 -11.69
C SER A 216 8.21 5.86 -11.29
N SER A 217 7.69 5.75 -10.06
CA SER A 217 6.94 4.62 -9.53
C SER A 217 5.71 5.12 -8.77
N TYR A 218 4.79 4.23 -8.39
CA TYR A 218 3.59 4.65 -7.64
C TYR A 218 3.53 4.11 -6.21
N GLY A 219 4.36 3.14 -5.87
CA GLY A 219 4.40 2.55 -4.53
C GLY A 219 5.43 3.18 -3.61
N GLY A 220 5.82 2.42 -2.59
CA GLY A 220 6.82 2.84 -1.62
C GLY A 220 8.23 2.40 -1.97
N ALA A 221 9.19 3.28 -1.74
CA ALA A 221 10.60 3.02 -1.93
C ALA A 221 11.31 2.80 -0.58
N THR A 222 12.34 1.95 -0.56
CA THR A 222 13.20 1.77 0.61
C THR A 222 14.65 1.99 0.23
N VAL A 223 15.37 2.70 1.09
CA VAL A 223 16.82 2.90 1.01
C VAL A 223 17.50 2.37 2.26
N SER A 224 18.80 2.02 2.17
CA SER A 224 19.58 1.65 3.34
C SER A 224 20.57 2.76 3.73
N LEU A 225 20.70 3.00 5.04
CA LEU A 225 21.73 3.89 5.59
C LEU A 225 23.15 3.34 5.42
N SER A 226 23.29 2.01 5.25
CA SER A 226 24.58 1.37 4.98
C SER A 226 25.23 1.91 3.70
N HIS A 227 24.41 2.29 2.72
CA HIS A 227 24.88 2.88 1.46
C HIS A 227 25.48 4.28 1.61
N LEU A 228 25.19 4.97 2.72
CA LEU A 228 25.75 6.29 3.05
C LEU A 228 26.98 6.20 3.95
N ALA A 229 27.16 5.08 4.65
CA ALA A 229 28.24 4.91 5.64
C ALA A 229 29.66 5.10 5.08
N PRO A 230 30.01 4.63 3.86
CA PRO A 230 31.34 4.87 3.29
C PRO A 230 31.72 6.36 3.20
N PHE A 231 30.74 7.22 2.96
CA PHE A 231 30.96 8.67 2.82
C PHE A 231 31.21 9.37 4.16
N VAL A 232 30.82 8.77 5.28
CA VAL A 232 31.24 9.22 6.63
C VAL A 232 32.73 9.00 6.81
N ARG A 233 33.24 7.83 6.39
CA ARG A 233 34.67 7.52 6.39
C ARG A 233 35.46 8.50 5.50
N ASP A 234 34.93 8.81 4.31
CA ASP A 234 35.50 9.76 3.38
C ASP A 234 35.59 11.18 4.01
N SER A 235 34.52 11.61 4.71
CA SER A 235 34.50 12.89 5.44
C SER A 235 35.54 12.90 6.56
N TYR A 236 35.63 11.84 7.37
CA TYR A 236 36.64 11.72 8.42
C TYR A 236 38.08 11.83 7.86
N ASN A 237 38.38 11.08 6.82
CA ASN A 237 39.70 11.08 6.18
C ASN A 237 40.07 12.47 5.64
N ARG A 238 39.08 13.19 5.09
CA ARG A 238 39.25 14.57 4.61
C ARG A 238 39.55 15.54 5.74
N TYR A 239 38.82 15.45 6.86
CA TYR A 239 39.07 16.28 8.04
C TYR A 239 40.43 15.98 8.68
N TYR A 240 40.72 14.69 8.83
CA TYR A 240 41.99 14.24 9.37
C TYR A 240 43.19 14.81 8.54
N LYS A 241 43.14 14.68 7.21
CA LYS A 241 44.14 15.24 6.31
C LYS A 241 44.26 16.78 6.45
N LYS A 242 43.13 17.49 6.52
CA LYS A 242 43.08 18.95 6.75
C LYS A 242 43.83 19.35 8.02
N TYR A 243 43.73 18.59 9.11
CA TYR A 243 44.41 18.88 10.36
C TYR A 243 45.89 18.48 10.35
N GLN A 244 46.23 17.39 9.65
CA GLN A 244 47.64 17.04 9.40
C GLN A 244 48.37 18.15 8.62
N GLU A 245 47.77 18.70 7.58
CA GLU A 245 48.31 19.81 6.81
C GLU A 245 48.54 21.06 7.67
N ARG A 246 47.76 21.24 8.74
CA ARG A 246 47.97 22.30 9.76
C ARG A 246 49.06 21.98 10.77
N LYS A 247 49.74 20.83 10.62
CA LYS A 247 50.85 20.37 11.48
C LYS A 247 50.44 20.19 12.96
N LEU A 248 49.20 19.81 13.26
CA LEU A 248 48.76 19.45 14.59
C LEU A 248 49.31 18.07 14.98
N LYS A 249 49.33 17.78 16.30
CA LYS A 249 49.66 16.44 16.79
C LYS A 249 48.64 15.41 16.30
N ASP A 250 49.04 14.18 16.10
CA ASP A 250 48.17 13.10 15.59
C ASP A 250 46.94 12.91 16.46
N SER A 251 47.07 12.93 17.78
CA SER A 251 45.95 12.86 18.73
C SER A 251 44.91 13.98 18.52
N ASP A 252 45.39 15.19 18.26
CA ASP A 252 44.53 16.35 18.06
C ASP A 252 43.88 16.30 16.67
N CYS A 253 44.63 15.83 15.65
CA CYS A 253 44.07 15.58 14.32
C CYS A 253 42.90 14.58 14.36
N LYS A 254 43.06 13.48 15.07
CA LYS A 254 42.02 12.47 15.26
C LYS A 254 40.79 13.07 15.96
N LYS A 255 41.02 13.72 17.11
CA LYS A 255 39.95 14.31 17.92
C LYS A 255 39.14 15.32 17.12
N PHE A 256 39.77 16.28 16.46
CA PHE A 256 39.07 17.30 15.69
C PHE A 256 38.42 16.72 14.43
N ALA A 257 39.01 15.70 13.79
CA ALA A 257 38.37 15.01 12.68
C ALA A 257 37.13 14.28 13.11
N GLU A 258 37.10 13.62 14.28
CA GLU A 258 35.93 12.98 14.85
C GLU A 258 34.83 14.01 15.18
N GLU A 259 35.17 15.12 15.82
CA GLU A 259 34.23 16.20 16.15
C GLU A 259 33.57 16.80 14.90
N ASP A 260 34.39 17.15 13.87
CA ASP A 260 33.88 17.69 12.60
C ASP A 260 33.03 16.66 11.84
N THR A 261 33.38 15.36 11.88
CA THR A 261 32.63 14.29 11.25
C THR A 261 31.28 14.10 11.92
N LYS A 262 31.21 14.04 13.25
CA LYS A 262 29.97 13.97 14.00
C LYS A 262 29.03 15.12 13.67
N LYS A 263 29.59 16.34 13.59
CA LYS A 263 28.80 17.50 13.21
C LYS A 263 28.29 17.41 11.77
N GLU A 264 29.14 16.97 10.83
CA GLU A 264 28.73 16.80 9.44
C GLU A 264 27.63 15.71 9.31
N VAL A 265 27.69 14.63 10.09
CA VAL A 265 26.65 13.61 10.11
C VAL A 265 25.33 14.19 10.62
N ALA A 266 25.37 14.98 11.70
CA ALA A 266 24.16 15.65 12.22
C ALA A 266 23.54 16.60 11.19
N ASP A 267 24.36 17.45 10.56
CA ASP A 267 23.92 18.40 9.52
C ASP A 267 23.39 17.67 8.27
N GLY A 268 24.03 16.58 7.87
CA GLY A 268 23.62 15.77 6.70
C GLY A 268 22.33 14.99 6.93
N VAL A 269 22.14 14.42 8.11
CA VAL A 269 20.88 13.76 8.50
C VAL A 269 19.73 14.76 8.58
N GLN A 270 19.97 15.95 9.13
CA GLN A 270 18.97 17.03 9.14
C GLN A 270 18.58 17.44 7.71
N THR A 271 19.57 17.63 6.84
CA THR A 271 19.34 17.95 5.43
C THR A 271 18.52 16.88 4.72
N PHE A 272 18.87 15.61 4.92
CA PHE A 272 18.12 14.48 4.38
C PHE A 272 16.66 14.51 4.84
N ASN A 273 16.43 14.62 6.14
CA ASN A 273 15.10 14.64 6.73
C ASN A 273 14.26 15.83 6.25
N TYR A 274 14.85 17.03 6.17
CA TYR A 274 14.15 18.21 5.68
C TYR A 274 13.77 18.08 4.21
N GLN A 275 14.68 17.60 3.37
CA GLN A 275 14.40 17.43 1.94
C GLN A 275 13.32 16.39 1.70
N VAL A 276 13.38 15.22 2.34
CA VAL A 276 12.35 14.18 2.18
C VAL A 276 10.95 14.67 2.57
N ASN A 277 10.84 15.53 3.58
CA ASN A 277 9.53 16.02 4.06
C ASN A 277 9.05 17.30 3.36
N SER A 278 9.95 18.04 2.69
CA SER A 278 9.61 19.29 1.99
C SER A 278 9.51 19.16 0.47
N MET A 279 9.93 18.03 -0.10
CA MET A 279 9.79 17.76 -1.52
C MET A 279 8.47 17.08 -1.83
N THR A 280 7.91 17.43 -2.98
CA THR A 280 6.69 16.78 -3.51
C THR A 280 7.06 16.07 -4.81
N ASN A 281 6.79 14.77 -4.86
CA ASN A 281 6.95 13.98 -6.09
C ASN A 281 5.78 14.20 -7.08
N THR A 282 5.80 13.53 -8.21
CA THR A 282 4.75 13.64 -9.24
C THR A 282 3.39 13.12 -8.78
N ASN A 283 3.35 12.32 -7.71
CA ASN A 283 2.11 11.78 -7.13
C ASN A 283 1.46 12.74 -6.12
N GLY A 284 1.89 14.00 -6.07
CA GLY A 284 1.30 15.05 -5.24
C GLY A 284 1.53 14.92 -3.74
N GLN A 285 2.54 14.15 -3.31
CA GLN A 285 2.87 13.93 -1.89
C GLN A 285 4.39 13.89 -1.66
N ALA A 286 4.81 13.94 -0.39
CA ALA A 286 6.19 13.63 -0.03
C ALA A 286 6.55 12.19 -0.49
N PRO A 287 7.83 11.90 -0.81
CA PRO A 287 8.26 10.56 -1.17
C PRO A 287 7.80 9.52 -0.14
N PHE A 288 7.11 8.46 -0.60
CA PHE A 288 6.68 7.35 0.25
C PHE A 288 7.89 6.47 0.57
N LEU A 289 8.70 6.93 1.52
CA LEU A 289 10.03 6.43 1.79
C LEU A 289 10.11 5.65 3.10
N SER A 290 10.78 4.49 3.05
CA SER A 290 11.31 3.77 4.21
C SER A 290 12.83 3.81 4.23
N VAL A 291 13.40 3.89 5.42
CA VAL A 291 14.85 3.92 5.65
C VAL A 291 15.24 2.73 6.51
N CYS A 292 16.10 1.86 5.97
CA CYS A 292 16.60 0.68 6.65
C CYS A 292 17.83 1.01 7.50
N MET A 293 17.79 0.55 8.74
CA MET A 293 18.85 0.65 9.75
C MET A 293 19.30 -0.77 10.14
N TYR A 294 20.21 -1.34 9.34
CA TYR A 294 20.70 -2.72 9.48
C TYR A 294 22.23 -2.75 9.59
N LEU A 295 22.75 -2.95 10.80
CA LEU A 295 24.20 -2.98 11.06
C LEU A 295 24.90 -4.14 10.35
N GLY A 296 24.29 -5.32 10.30
CA GLY A 296 24.81 -6.51 9.63
C GLY A 296 24.93 -6.42 8.11
N GLU A 297 24.45 -5.32 7.52
CA GLU A 297 24.54 -5.10 6.07
C GLU A 297 25.99 -4.74 5.64
N THR A 298 26.80 -4.18 6.55
CA THR A 298 28.20 -3.85 6.31
C THR A 298 29.05 -4.10 7.55
N GLU A 299 30.09 -4.93 7.42
CA GLU A 299 31.08 -5.11 8.48
C GLU A 299 32.15 -4.00 8.45
N GLU A 300 32.53 -3.54 7.26
CA GLU A 300 33.61 -2.54 7.07
C GLU A 300 33.24 -1.17 7.62
N TYR A 301 31.98 -0.75 7.48
CA TYR A 301 31.51 0.61 7.84
C TYR A 301 30.49 0.59 8.98
N LYS A 302 30.52 -0.45 9.83
CA LYS A 302 29.54 -0.64 10.90
C LYS A 302 29.54 0.51 11.92
N GLU A 303 30.69 1.06 12.26
CA GLU A 303 30.82 2.21 13.17
C GLU A 303 30.21 3.49 12.58
N GLU A 304 30.50 3.77 11.32
CA GLU A 304 29.95 4.91 10.60
C GLU A 304 28.44 4.78 10.44
N LEU A 305 27.98 3.56 10.15
CA LEU A 305 26.54 3.26 10.06
C LEU A 305 25.85 3.47 11.42
N ALA A 306 26.45 2.99 12.51
CA ALA A 306 25.93 3.21 13.86
C ALA A 306 25.80 4.71 14.19
N MET A 307 26.76 5.53 13.78
CA MET A 307 26.71 6.99 13.95
C MET A 307 25.54 7.63 13.18
N ILE A 308 25.28 7.19 11.95
CA ILE A 308 24.15 7.67 11.15
C ILE A 308 22.83 7.24 11.80
N ILE A 309 22.70 5.98 12.22
CA ILE A 309 21.49 5.43 12.87
C ILE A 309 21.17 6.22 14.15
N GLU A 310 22.18 6.44 14.98
CA GLU A 310 22.06 7.21 16.23
C GLU A 310 21.47 8.59 15.95
N GLU A 311 22.00 9.30 14.96
CA GLU A 311 21.56 10.65 14.62
C GLU A 311 20.14 10.66 14.02
N PHE A 312 19.80 9.69 13.14
CA PHE A 312 18.43 9.54 12.65
C PHE A 312 17.42 9.35 13.77
N LEU A 313 17.72 8.48 14.74
CA LEU A 313 16.86 8.23 15.90
C LEU A 313 16.70 9.47 16.79
N LYS A 314 17.81 10.20 17.06
CA LYS A 314 17.78 11.45 17.84
C LYS A 314 16.88 12.50 17.20
N GLN A 315 17.07 12.75 15.91
CA GLN A 315 16.27 13.76 15.19
C GLN A 315 14.81 13.33 15.04
N ARG A 316 14.55 12.03 14.83
CA ARG A 316 13.18 11.51 14.76
C ARG A 316 12.47 11.63 16.11
N MET A 317 13.15 11.34 17.21
CA MET A 317 12.59 11.49 18.56
C MET A 317 12.24 12.94 18.87
N LEU A 318 13.03 13.90 18.41
CA LEU A 318 12.71 15.33 18.50
C LEU A 318 11.44 15.66 17.70
N GLY A 319 11.29 15.09 16.49
CA GLY A 319 10.23 15.40 15.54
C GLY A 319 10.57 16.61 14.66
N PHE A 320 9.60 17.06 13.86
CA PHE A 320 9.77 18.23 12.99
C PHE A 320 8.85 19.37 13.40
N LYS A 321 9.35 20.60 13.30
CA LYS A 321 8.53 21.79 13.52
C LYS A 321 7.57 21.99 12.36
N ASN A 322 6.28 22.11 12.70
CA ASN A 322 5.29 22.60 11.75
C ASN A 322 5.44 24.13 11.53
N GLU A 323 4.59 24.72 10.70
CA GLU A 323 4.57 26.17 10.41
C GLU A 323 4.39 27.07 11.64
N LYS A 324 3.82 26.52 12.72
CA LYS A 324 3.63 27.23 14.01
C LYS A 324 4.78 27.00 15.00
N GLY A 325 5.84 26.31 14.58
CA GLY A 325 7.02 26.02 15.39
C GLY A 325 6.84 24.91 16.42
N VAL A 326 5.75 24.13 16.34
CA VAL A 326 5.47 23.00 17.22
C VAL A 326 6.09 21.73 16.64
N TYR A 327 6.76 20.94 17.46
CA TYR A 327 7.29 19.65 17.08
C TYR A 327 6.18 18.59 16.94
N ILE A 328 6.01 18.07 15.73
CA ILE A 328 5.02 17.03 15.40
C ILE A 328 5.71 15.76 14.91
N THR A 329 4.97 14.66 14.88
CA THR A 329 5.43 13.37 14.30
C THR A 329 5.24 13.41 12.79
N PRO A 330 6.33 13.34 11.98
CA PRO A 330 6.21 13.28 10.53
C PRO A 330 5.79 11.88 10.07
N ALA A 331 5.06 11.82 8.94
CA ALA A 331 4.69 10.54 8.32
C ALA A 331 5.91 9.81 7.75
N PHE A 332 6.86 10.55 7.13
CA PHE A 332 8.02 10.01 6.45
C PHE A 332 9.35 10.63 6.94
N PRO A 333 10.48 9.95 6.69
CA PRO A 333 10.59 8.55 6.27
C PRO A 333 10.10 7.58 7.35
N LYS A 334 9.55 6.45 6.95
CA LYS A 334 9.34 5.31 7.86
C LYS A 334 10.72 4.74 8.23
N LEU A 335 10.96 4.43 9.50
CA LEU A 335 12.22 3.88 9.97
C LEU A 335 12.06 2.39 10.25
N LEU A 336 12.94 1.56 9.67
CA LEU A 336 12.98 0.11 9.85
C LEU A 336 14.25 -0.24 10.62
N TYR A 337 14.12 -0.71 11.85
CA TYR A 337 15.24 -1.09 12.70
C TYR A 337 15.36 -2.61 12.74
N ILE A 338 16.49 -3.12 12.24
CA ILE A 338 16.75 -4.55 12.25
C ILE A 338 17.33 -4.95 13.60
N LEU A 339 16.69 -5.90 14.26
CA LEU A 339 17.12 -6.48 15.52
C LEU A 339 18.11 -7.61 15.24
N GLU A 340 19.31 -7.51 15.79
CA GLU A 340 20.45 -8.40 15.55
C GLU A 340 21.12 -8.77 16.87
N GLU A 341 21.95 -9.81 16.89
CA GLU A 341 22.74 -10.19 18.05
C GLU A 341 23.60 -9.02 18.61
N ASP A 342 24.14 -8.18 17.70
CA ASP A 342 25.00 -7.04 18.06
C ASP A 342 24.25 -5.90 18.77
N ASN A 343 22.89 -5.87 18.74
CA ASN A 343 22.12 -4.76 19.29
C ASN A 343 20.98 -5.15 20.24
N ILE A 344 20.65 -6.46 20.35
CA ILE A 344 19.47 -6.90 21.13
C ILE A 344 19.79 -7.17 22.61
N HIS A 345 21.02 -7.52 22.95
CA HIS A 345 21.42 -7.86 24.31
C HIS A 345 22.01 -6.65 25.04
N LYS A 346 21.72 -6.51 26.36
CA LYS A 346 22.19 -5.37 27.18
C LYS A 346 23.72 -5.21 27.25
N ASP A 347 24.47 -6.26 27.03
CA ASP A 347 25.93 -6.29 26.98
C ASP A 347 26.50 -6.17 25.55
N SER A 348 25.64 -6.15 24.52
CA SER A 348 26.12 -5.97 23.15
C SER A 348 26.58 -4.55 22.87
N LYS A 349 27.51 -4.41 21.93
CA LYS A 349 28.18 -3.14 21.61
C LYS A 349 27.20 -2.04 21.19
N TYR A 350 26.15 -2.41 20.49
CA TYR A 350 25.20 -1.44 19.91
C TYR A 350 23.85 -1.45 20.64
N TRP A 351 23.76 -2.02 21.86
CA TRP A 351 22.55 -1.96 22.68
C TRP A 351 22.02 -0.54 22.89
N TYR A 352 22.90 0.44 23.03
CA TYR A 352 22.50 1.85 23.19
C TYR A 352 21.64 2.37 22.06
N LEU A 353 21.78 1.84 20.82
CA LEU A 353 20.90 2.17 19.70
C LEU A 353 19.49 1.60 19.90
N THR A 354 19.36 0.41 20.45
CA THR A 354 18.07 -0.21 20.77
C THR A 354 17.36 0.54 21.90
N GLU A 355 18.09 0.99 22.92
CA GLU A 355 17.51 1.86 23.95
C GLU A 355 17.03 3.20 23.37
N LEU A 356 17.78 3.78 22.44
CA LEU A 356 17.40 5.02 21.77
C LEU A 356 16.22 4.78 20.83
N ALA A 357 16.17 3.66 20.12
CA ALA A 357 15.05 3.24 19.30
C ALA A 357 13.77 3.06 20.13
N ALA A 358 13.85 2.41 21.29
CA ALA A 358 12.72 2.25 22.22
C ALA A 358 12.16 3.59 22.70
N LYS A 359 13.03 4.54 23.07
CA LYS A 359 12.64 5.91 23.46
C LYS A 359 11.97 6.66 22.27
N CYS A 360 12.50 6.48 21.07
CA CYS A 360 11.93 7.07 19.87
C CYS A 360 10.54 6.47 19.57
N THR A 361 10.38 5.15 19.66
CA THR A 361 9.10 4.46 19.48
C THR A 361 8.05 4.93 20.48
N ALA A 362 8.39 5.01 21.77
CA ALA A 362 7.49 5.47 22.82
C ALA A 362 6.94 6.87 22.54
N LYS A 363 7.76 7.73 21.93
CA LYS A 363 7.40 9.14 21.67
C LYS A 363 6.84 9.38 20.27
N ARG A 364 7.27 8.63 19.25
CA ARG A 364 7.00 8.94 17.83
C ARG A 364 6.51 7.75 16.99
N MET A 365 6.14 6.65 17.60
CA MET A 365 5.65 5.42 16.93
C MET A 365 6.66 4.74 15.98
N VAL A 366 7.88 5.21 15.89
CA VAL A 366 8.94 4.64 15.03
C VAL A 366 10.24 4.53 15.83
N PRO A 367 11.13 3.62 15.47
CA PRO A 367 11.12 2.72 14.28
C PRO A 367 10.18 1.53 14.44
N ASP A 368 9.92 0.85 13.32
CA ASP A 368 9.40 -0.50 13.28
C ASP A 368 10.54 -1.50 13.43
N TYR A 369 10.23 -2.71 13.89
CA TYR A 369 11.22 -3.72 14.22
C TYR A 369 11.11 -4.96 13.33
N ILE A 370 12.22 -5.36 12.74
CA ILE A 370 12.36 -6.59 11.96
C ILE A 370 13.38 -7.49 12.67
N SER A 371 12.99 -8.72 12.96
CA SER A 371 13.89 -9.72 13.56
C SER A 371 14.76 -10.35 12.48
N GLU A 372 16.06 -10.13 12.53
CA GLU A 372 17.02 -10.85 11.70
C GLU A 372 16.93 -12.36 11.89
N LYS A 373 16.85 -12.79 13.14
CA LYS A 373 16.77 -14.20 13.55
C LYS A 373 15.59 -14.90 12.87
N ILE A 374 14.38 -14.39 13.06
CA ILE A 374 13.16 -15.01 12.49
C ILE A 374 13.16 -14.85 10.95
N MET A 375 13.63 -13.71 10.45
CA MET A 375 13.68 -13.52 9.00
C MET A 375 14.61 -14.52 8.32
N LYS A 376 15.79 -14.79 8.86
CA LYS A 376 16.71 -15.83 8.34
C LYS A 376 16.13 -17.24 8.42
N GLU A 377 15.24 -17.52 9.38
CA GLU A 377 14.51 -18.80 9.41
C GLU A 377 13.47 -18.93 8.29
N LEU A 378 12.79 -17.83 7.96
CA LEU A 378 11.69 -17.81 6.99
C LEU A 378 12.15 -17.56 5.54
N LYS A 379 13.21 -16.77 5.35
CA LYS A 379 13.72 -16.34 4.05
C LYS A 379 14.99 -17.12 3.71
N LYS A 380 14.81 -18.39 3.36
CA LYS A 380 15.91 -19.26 2.91
C LYS A 380 16.04 -19.22 1.40
N ASN A 381 17.28 -19.07 0.92
CA ASN A 381 17.60 -19.19 -0.50
C ASN A 381 17.55 -20.66 -0.96
N GLU A 382 17.85 -20.92 -2.24
CA GLU A 382 17.86 -22.27 -2.82
C GLU A 382 18.89 -23.23 -2.18
N TYR A 383 19.92 -22.68 -1.52
CA TYR A 383 20.94 -23.44 -0.80
C TYR A 383 20.58 -23.69 0.68
N GLY A 384 19.47 -23.16 1.15
CA GLY A 384 19.01 -23.25 2.54
C GLY A 384 19.60 -22.19 3.47
N ASP A 385 20.39 -21.23 2.93
CA ASP A 385 20.95 -20.13 3.72
C ASP A 385 19.89 -19.08 4.00
N GLY A 386 19.85 -18.61 5.25
CA GLY A 386 18.92 -17.58 5.69
C GLY A 386 19.36 -16.18 5.26
N GLU A 387 18.43 -15.42 4.71
CA GLU A 387 18.64 -14.06 4.22
C GLU A 387 17.90 -13.04 5.09
N CYS A 388 18.49 -11.85 5.29
CA CYS A 388 17.85 -10.71 5.93
C CYS A 388 18.02 -9.47 5.08
N TYR A 389 16.90 -8.79 4.82
CA TYR A 389 16.80 -7.59 3.98
C TYR A 389 15.53 -6.81 4.32
N PRO A 390 15.46 -5.50 4.05
CA PRO A 390 14.27 -4.72 4.38
C PRO A 390 13.08 -5.03 3.47
N CYS A 391 11.89 -4.64 3.91
CA CYS A 391 10.73 -4.57 3.04
C CYS A 391 10.82 -3.37 2.08
N MET A 392 10.12 -3.46 0.96
CA MET A 392 9.86 -2.36 0.03
C MET A 392 8.68 -1.54 0.58
N GLY A 393 8.85 -0.24 0.76
CA GLY A 393 7.81 0.63 1.29
C GLY A 393 7.31 0.18 2.66
N CYS A 394 6.02 -0.18 2.77
CA CYS A 394 5.39 -0.49 4.06
C CYS A 394 5.76 -1.87 4.60
N ARG A 395 5.53 -2.91 3.81
CA ARG A 395 5.61 -4.31 4.25
C ARG A 395 5.84 -5.33 3.12
N SER A 396 6.03 -4.91 1.87
CA SER A 396 6.23 -5.82 0.74
C SER A 396 7.64 -6.40 0.78
N PHE A 397 7.77 -7.72 0.82
CA PHE A 397 9.05 -8.41 0.82
C PHE A 397 9.31 -9.10 -0.51
N LEU A 398 10.54 -9.00 -0.97
CA LEU A 398 11.06 -9.81 -2.08
C LEU A 398 11.15 -11.29 -1.68
N THR A 399 11.18 -12.16 -2.66
CA THR A 399 11.64 -13.54 -2.48
C THR A 399 13.16 -13.57 -2.32
N PRO A 400 13.73 -14.57 -1.63
CA PRO A 400 15.18 -14.77 -1.59
C PRO A 400 15.79 -14.74 -2.98
N ASP A 401 17.00 -14.19 -3.10
CA ASP A 401 17.64 -13.99 -4.39
C ASP A 401 18.04 -15.34 -5.03
N ARG A 402 17.57 -15.59 -6.25
CA ARG A 402 17.95 -16.68 -7.12
C ARG A 402 18.53 -16.21 -8.44
N THR A 403 18.88 -14.92 -8.52
CA THR A 403 19.31 -14.24 -9.75
C THR A 403 20.82 -14.06 -9.86
N ASN A 404 21.59 -14.64 -8.97
CA ASN A 404 23.03 -14.43 -8.76
C ASN A 404 23.94 -14.39 -10.02
N SER A 405 23.40 -14.70 -11.17
CA SER A 405 24.12 -14.68 -12.47
C SER A 405 23.45 -13.82 -13.54
N LEU A 406 22.29 -13.22 -13.27
CA LEU A 406 21.51 -12.53 -14.30
C LEU A 406 21.93 -11.08 -14.50
N GLY A 407 22.34 -10.82 -15.66
CA GLY A 407 22.69 -9.67 -16.48
C GLY A 407 22.89 -8.29 -15.85
N ASN A 408 21.93 -7.76 -15.16
CA ASN A 408 21.88 -6.32 -14.88
C ASN A 408 22.45 -5.90 -13.54
N ILE A 409 22.16 -6.65 -12.48
CA ILE A 409 22.83 -6.47 -11.19
C ILE A 409 24.32 -6.74 -11.33
N ALA A 410 24.70 -7.75 -12.13
CA ALA A 410 26.11 -8.09 -12.37
C ALA A 410 26.89 -7.03 -13.16
N LYS A 411 26.24 -6.06 -13.79
CA LYS A 411 26.90 -4.91 -14.44
C LYS A 411 27.32 -3.82 -13.43
N ALA A 412 26.73 -3.79 -12.24
CA ALA A 412 27.14 -2.85 -11.20
C ALA A 412 28.55 -3.16 -10.70
N LYS A 413 29.40 -2.13 -10.53
CA LYS A 413 30.79 -2.30 -10.10
C LYS A 413 30.95 -2.93 -8.72
N ASN A 414 29.96 -2.74 -7.85
CA ASN A 414 29.90 -3.26 -6.49
C ASN A 414 29.15 -4.59 -6.37
N TYR A 415 28.82 -5.24 -7.49
CA TYR A 415 28.23 -6.57 -7.48
C TYR A 415 29.24 -7.62 -7.00
N VAL A 416 28.82 -8.46 -6.06
CA VAL A 416 29.60 -9.59 -5.55
C VAL A 416 28.89 -10.89 -5.93
N LYS A 417 29.51 -11.68 -6.80
CA LYS A 417 28.97 -12.97 -7.23
C LYS A 417 28.80 -13.92 -6.02
N GLY A 418 27.67 -14.58 -5.93
CA GLY A 418 27.35 -15.52 -4.86
C GLY A 418 26.78 -14.88 -3.59
N LYS A 419 26.72 -13.54 -3.49
CA LYS A 419 26.02 -12.84 -2.42
C LYS A 419 24.64 -12.42 -2.90
N GLY A 420 23.60 -12.74 -2.12
CA GLY A 420 22.21 -12.34 -2.41
C GLY A 420 22.07 -10.83 -2.62
N LYS A 421 21.33 -10.45 -3.64
CA LYS A 421 21.07 -9.04 -3.99
C LYS A 421 19.59 -8.71 -3.85
N TYR A 422 19.32 -7.61 -3.13
CA TYR A 422 17.98 -7.13 -2.87
C TYR A 422 17.77 -5.72 -3.40
N TYR A 423 18.71 -4.81 -3.17
CA TYR A 423 18.66 -3.46 -3.72
C TYR A 423 18.80 -3.49 -5.25
N GLY A 424 17.90 -2.76 -5.92
CA GLY A 424 17.70 -2.81 -7.35
C GLY A 424 16.56 -3.75 -7.77
N ARG A 425 15.90 -4.45 -6.83
CA ARG A 425 14.76 -5.32 -7.10
C ARG A 425 13.46 -4.65 -6.70
N PHE A 426 12.32 -5.12 -7.23
CA PHE A 426 11.05 -4.43 -7.13
C PHE A 426 9.84 -5.39 -7.15
N ASN A 427 8.65 -4.84 -6.84
CA ASN A 427 7.36 -5.52 -6.97
C ASN A 427 6.58 -4.95 -8.16
N GLN A 428 6.03 -5.83 -9.01
CA GLN A 428 5.32 -5.47 -10.23
C GLN A 428 3.93 -4.89 -9.95
N GLY A 429 3.27 -5.32 -8.87
CA GLY A 429 1.92 -4.89 -8.50
C GLY A 429 1.17 -5.90 -7.65
N VAL A 430 -0.07 -5.53 -7.29
CA VAL A 430 -0.90 -6.28 -6.33
C VAL A 430 -2.32 -6.44 -6.87
N VAL A 431 -2.93 -7.60 -6.60
CA VAL A 431 -4.37 -7.85 -6.68
C VAL A 431 -4.81 -8.54 -5.40
N THR A 432 -5.87 -8.08 -4.76
CA THR A 432 -6.35 -8.60 -3.46
C THR A 432 -7.67 -9.35 -3.61
N ILE A 433 -7.73 -10.57 -3.08
CA ILE A 433 -8.97 -11.36 -2.95
C ILE A 433 -9.75 -10.93 -1.70
N ASN A 434 -11.07 -10.83 -1.83
CA ASN A 434 -12.00 -10.61 -0.73
C ASN A 434 -12.46 -11.95 -0.16
N LEU A 435 -11.83 -12.44 0.92
CA LEU A 435 -12.16 -13.73 1.52
C LEU A 435 -13.61 -13.82 2.06
N PRO A 436 -14.18 -12.81 2.72
CA PRO A 436 -15.59 -12.75 3.08
C PRO A 436 -16.55 -12.96 1.91
N ASP A 437 -16.22 -12.46 0.70
CA ASP A 437 -17.04 -12.71 -0.49
C ASP A 437 -17.13 -14.19 -0.82
N VAL A 438 -16.02 -14.92 -0.76
CA VAL A 438 -15.99 -16.37 -0.98
C VAL A 438 -16.88 -17.10 0.02
N ALA A 439 -16.72 -16.76 1.31
CA ALA A 439 -17.48 -17.36 2.40
C ALA A 439 -18.99 -17.12 2.25
N LEU A 440 -19.40 -15.87 2.10
CA LEU A 440 -20.81 -15.48 1.97
C LEU A 440 -21.46 -16.06 0.71
N SER A 441 -20.73 -16.11 -0.41
CA SER A 441 -21.20 -16.72 -1.66
C SER A 441 -21.40 -18.22 -1.55
N SER A 442 -20.66 -18.91 -0.68
CA SER A 442 -20.76 -20.35 -0.43
C SER A 442 -22.00 -20.74 0.40
N LYS A 443 -22.54 -19.78 1.19
CA LYS A 443 -23.65 -20.00 2.13
C LYS A 443 -23.37 -21.11 3.16
N LYS A 444 -22.15 -21.14 3.71
CA LYS A 444 -21.65 -22.14 4.67
C LYS A 444 -21.49 -23.55 4.11
N ASP A 445 -21.60 -23.75 2.80
CA ASP A 445 -21.30 -25.05 2.17
C ASP A 445 -19.79 -25.13 1.89
N MET A 446 -19.09 -26.02 2.57
CA MET A 446 -17.63 -26.16 2.49
C MET A 446 -17.14 -26.58 1.10
N LYS A 447 -17.86 -27.48 0.40
CA LYS A 447 -17.49 -27.89 -0.97
C LYS A 447 -17.64 -26.72 -1.95
N LYS A 448 -18.73 -25.97 -1.78
CA LYS A 448 -19.00 -24.79 -2.59
C LYS A 448 -18.00 -23.67 -2.27
N PHE A 449 -17.57 -23.54 -1.02
CA PHE A 449 -16.54 -22.59 -0.60
C PHE A 449 -15.26 -22.81 -1.41
N TRP A 450 -14.69 -23.99 -1.40
CA TRP A 450 -13.44 -24.28 -2.11
C TRP A 450 -13.57 -24.11 -3.62
N LYS A 451 -14.72 -24.46 -4.21
CA LYS A 451 -14.97 -24.22 -5.63
C LYS A 451 -14.97 -22.73 -5.96
N ILE A 452 -15.69 -21.91 -5.19
CA ILE A 452 -15.75 -20.46 -5.39
C ILE A 452 -14.37 -19.84 -5.12
N PHE A 453 -13.65 -20.35 -4.13
CA PHE A 453 -12.29 -19.90 -3.81
C PHE A 453 -11.37 -20.07 -5.02
N ASP A 454 -11.37 -21.25 -5.65
CA ASP A 454 -10.58 -21.48 -6.86
C ASP A 454 -11.02 -20.55 -8.03
N GLU A 455 -12.32 -20.33 -8.23
CA GLU A 455 -12.84 -19.37 -9.22
C GLU A 455 -12.35 -17.93 -8.97
N ARG A 456 -12.32 -17.47 -7.71
CA ARG A 456 -11.84 -16.13 -7.34
C ARG A 456 -10.31 -16.02 -7.47
N LEU A 457 -9.58 -17.08 -7.16
CA LEU A 457 -8.14 -17.13 -7.36
C LEU A 457 -7.77 -17.04 -8.84
N GLU A 458 -8.53 -17.70 -9.71
CA GLU A 458 -8.33 -17.59 -11.16
C GLU A 458 -8.52 -16.14 -11.66
N LEU A 459 -9.54 -15.43 -11.18
CA LEU A 459 -9.72 -14.00 -11.48
C LEU A 459 -8.52 -13.15 -10.99
N CYS A 460 -8.01 -13.44 -9.80
CA CYS A 460 -6.81 -12.76 -9.29
C CYS A 460 -5.58 -13.07 -10.17
N HIS A 461 -5.39 -14.33 -10.58
CA HIS A 461 -4.28 -14.74 -11.43
C HIS A 461 -4.32 -14.01 -12.78
N GLN A 462 -5.45 -14.00 -13.46
CA GLN A 462 -5.63 -13.27 -14.72
C GLN A 462 -5.34 -11.78 -14.57
N ALA A 463 -5.80 -11.17 -13.48
CA ALA A 463 -5.55 -9.76 -13.20
C ALA A 463 -4.06 -9.48 -12.92
N LEU A 464 -3.35 -10.38 -12.24
CA LEU A 464 -1.90 -10.29 -12.02
C LEU A 464 -1.12 -10.48 -13.33
N GLN A 465 -1.53 -11.42 -14.19
CA GLN A 465 -0.94 -11.61 -15.51
C GLN A 465 -1.10 -10.38 -16.41
N LEU A 466 -2.24 -9.66 -16.32
CA LEU A 466 -2.43 -8.40 -17.04
C LEU A 466 -1.43 -7.33 -16.60
N ARG A 467 -1.12 -7.24 -15.29
CA ARG A 467 -0.08 -6.35 -14.78
C ARG A 467 1.29 -6.71 -15.31
N HIS A 468 1.66 -7.99 -15.20
CA HIS A 468 2.92 -8.51 -15.70
C HIS A 468 3.09 -8.21 -17.20
N LYS A 469 2.09 -8.56 -18.02
CA LYS A 469 2.08 -8.31 -19.46
C LYS A 469 2.22 -6.83 -19.81
N ARG A 470 1.61 -5.94 -19.01
CA ARG A 470 1.70 -4.51 -19.23
C ARG A 470 3.14 -3.99 -19.05
N LEU A 471 3.82 -4.45 -18.00
CA LEU A 471 5.23 -4.11 -17.76
C LEU A 471 6.17 -4.75 -18.77
N SER A 472 5.93 -5.99 -19.19
CA SER A 472 6.82 -6.73 -20.09
C SER A 472 7.00 -6.10 -21.47
N ASN A 473 6.11 -5.19 -21.85
CA ASN A 473 6.21 -4.42 -23.11
C ASN A 473 7.04 -3.13 -22.98
N ALA A 474 7.53 -2.80 -21.79
CA ALA A 474 8.29 -1.59 -21.57
C ALA A 474 9.77 -1.74 -21.96
N VAL A 475 10.36 -0.63 -22.37
CA VAL A 475 11.79 -0.50 -22.64
C VAL A 475 12.44 0.45 -21.64
N SER A 476 13.74 0.38 -21.48
CA SER A 476 14.51 1.13 -20.49
C SER A 476 14.35 2.66 -20.59
N ASP A 477 13.97 3.17 -21.77
CA ASP A 477 13.82 4.61 -22.05
C ASP A 477 12.62 5.26 -21.36
N VAL A 478 11.63 4.48 -20.90
CA VAL A 478 10.42 5.03 -20.25
C VAL A 478 10.68 5.63 -18.88
N ALA A 479 11.71 5.12 -18.17
CA ALA A 479 12.17 5.65 -16.89
C ALA A 479 13.69 5.42 -16.73
N PRO A 480 14.54 6.23 -17.40
CA PRO A 480 15.99 6.01 -17.43
C PRO A 480 16.63 5.93 -16.04
N VAL A 481 16.18 6.73 -15.07
CA VAL A 481 16.69 6.69 -13.69
C VAL A 481 16.53 5.33 -13.04
N LEU A 482 15.43 4.61 -13.35
CA LEU A 482 15.16 3.27 -12.84
C LEU A 482 15.99 2.21 -13.57
N TRP A 483 15.92 2.23 -14.90
CA TRP A 483 16.33 1.09 -15.71
C TRP A 483 17.74 1.21 -16.30
N GLN A 484 18.24 2.44 -16.54
CA GLN A 484 19.55 2.69 -17.17
C GLN A 484 20.60 3.20 -16.20
N HIS A 485 20.23 3.89 -15.12
CA HIS A 485 21.15 4.68 -14.30
C HIS A 485 21.32 4.19 -12.86
N GLY A 486 20.93 2.94 -12.58
CA GLY A 486 21.36 2.20 -11.40
C GLY A 486 20.37 2.09 -10.26
N ALA A 487 19.21 2.77 -10.29
CA ALA A 487 18.23 2.62 -9.20
C ALA A 487 17.71 1.17 -9.10
N LEU A 488 17.34 0.56 -10.23
CA LEU A 488 16.90 -0.83 -10.32
C LEU A 488 17.79 -1.68 -11.24
N ALA A 489 18.32 -1.09 -12.31
CA ALA A 489 19.17 -1.79 -13.28
C ALA A 489 20.12 -0.83 -14.00
N ARG A 490 21.02 -1.39 -14.81
CA ARG A 490 21.88 -0.67 -15.76
C ARG A 490 21.74 -1.28 -17.17
N LEU A 491 20.50 -1.20 -17.69
CA LEU A 491 20.18 -1.59 -19.06
C LEU A 491 20.74 -0.59 -20.05
N GLU A 492 21.00 -1.06 -21.28
CA GLU A 492 21.28 -0.18 -22.38
C GLU A 492 20.03 0.57 -22.83
N LYS A 493 20.22 1.69 -23.53
CA LYS A 493 19.13 2.46 -24.10
C LYS A 493 18.33 1.61 -25.10
N GLY A 494 17.00 1.59 -24.98
CA GLY A 494 16.10 0.79 -25.82
C GLY A 494 16.04 -0.69 -25.46
N GLU A 495 16.77 -1.15 -24.45
CA GLU A 495 16.72 -2.53 -23.98
C GLU A 495 15.40 -2.81 -23.24
N SER A 496 14.81 -4.00 -23.48
CA SER A 496 13.57 -4.40 -22.81
C SER A 496 13.79 -4.71 -21.34
N ILE A 497 12.81 -4.37 -20.48
CA ILE A 497 12.82 -4.74 -19.06
C ILE A 497 12.29 -6.16 -18.80
N HIS A 498 11.89 -6.89 -19.84
CA HIS A 498 11.22 -8.19 -19.75
C HIS A 498 11.95 -9.18 -18.83
N GLU A 499 13.28 -9.31 -18.99
CA GLU A 499 14.10 -10.24 -18.20
C GLU A 499 14.07 -9.90 -16.68
N LEU A 500 13.81 -8.64 -16.32
CA LEU A 500 13.72 -8.22 -14.92
C LEU A 500 12.38 -8.61 -14.26
N LEU A 501 11.44 -9.14 -15.03
CA LEU A 501 10.13 -9.58 -14.56
C LEU A 501 10.09 -11.08 -14.24
N HIS A 502 11.14 -11.82 -14.61
CA HIS A 502 11.26 -13.27 -14.48
C HIS A 502 12.42 -13.67 -13.57
N HIS A 503 12.62 -14.95 -13.38
CA HIS A 503 13.75 -15.58 -12.69
C HIS A 503 13.92 -15.11 -11.23
N GLY A 504 12.86 -14.55 -10.60
CA GLY A 504 12.90 -14.04 -9.24
C GLY A 504 13.53 -12.65 -9.08
N TYR A 505 13.83 -11.91 -10.16
CA TYR A 505 14.35 -10.55 -10.06
C TYR A 505 13.33 -9.60 -9.44
N SER A 506 12.06 -9.71 -9.81
CA SER A 506 10.95 -9.00 -9.23
C SER A 506 9.89 -9.95 -8.71
N THR A 507 8.98 -9.44 -7.87
CA THR A 507 7.84 -10.18 -7.33
C THR A 507 6.53 -9.61 -7.85
N ILE A 508 5.46 -10.41 -7.78
CA ILE A 508 4.09 -9.95 -7.98
C ILE A 508 3.21 -10.52 -6.87
N SER A 509 2.27 -9.73 -6.35
CA SER A 509 1.65 -10.05 -5.06
C SER A 509 0.17 -10.43 -5.18
N LEU A 510 -0.17 -11.62 -4.67
CA LEU A 510 -1.54 -12.02 -4.37
C LEU A 510 -1.90 -11.55 -2.96
N GLY A 511 -2.65 -10.45 -2.86
CA GLY A 511 -3.14 -9.92 -1.60
C GLY A 511 -4.40 -10.62 -1.12
N TYR A 512 -4.69 -10.53 0.17
CA TYR A 512 -5.94 -11.02 0.76
C TYR A 512 -6.42 -10.10 1.89
N ALA A 513 -7.72 -10.13 2.16
CA ALA A 513 -8.37 -9.34 3.20
C ALA A 513 -9.53 -10.09 3.85
N GLY A 514 -9.82 -9.78 5.10
CA GLY A 514 -11.01 -10.28 5.79
C GLY A 514 -10.93 -11.75 6.21
N LEU A 515 -9.77 -12.23 6.63
CA LEU A 515 -9.62 -13.62 7.08
C LEU A 515 -10.55 -13.91 8.28
N TYR A 516 -10.67 -12.98 9.22
CA TYR A 516 -11.57 -13.11 10.37
C TYR A 516 -13.02 -13.30 9.93
N GLU A 517 -13.56 -12.43 9.11
CA GLU A 517 -14.96 -12.47 8.67
C GLU A 517 -15.25 -13.75 7.85
N CYS A 518 -14.28 -14.18 7.04
CA CYS A 518 -14.37 -15.43 6.29
C CYS A 518 -14.50 -16.65 7.23
N VAL A 519 -13.58 -16.79 8.16
CA VAL A 519 -13.52 -17.90 9.12
C VAL A 519 -14.75 -17.86 10.02
N LYS A 520 -15.07 -16.68 10.56
CA LYS A 520 -16.23 -16.49 11.46
C LYS A 520 -17.55 -16.89 10.79
N TYR A 521 -17.72 -16.55 9.52
CA TYR A 521 -18.93 -16.94 8.79
C TYR A 521 -19.00 -18.45 8.52
N MET A 522 -17.87 -19.06 8.16
CA MET A 522 -17.85 -20.49 7.78
C MET A 522 -17.94 -21.43 8.98
N THR A 523 -17.29 -21.10 10.09
CA THR A 523 -17.11 -22.01 11.25
C THR A 523 -17.87 -21.56 12.50
N ASP A 524 -18.42 -20.35 12.54
CA ASP A 524 -18.94 -19.67 13.74
C ASP A 524 -17.88 -19.36 14.80
N HIS A 525 -16.60 -19.66 14.54
CA HIS A 525 -15.43 -19.42 15.39
C HIS A 525 -14.55 -18.28 14.86
N SER A 526 -13.76 -17.66 15.73
CA SER A 526 -12.70 -16.73 15.32
C SER A 526 -11.45 -17.50 14.87
N HIS A 527 -10.67 -16.94 13.94
CA HIS A 527 -9.34 -17.48 13.61
C HIS A 527 -8.33 -17.29 14.76
N THR A 528 -8.73 -16.57 15.80
CA THR A 528 -7.95 -16.32 17.02
C THR A 528 -8.15 -17.42 18.06
N ASP A 529 -9.14 -18.29 17.92
CA ASP A 529 -9.29 -19.43 18.78
C ASP A 529 -8.16 -20.48 18.52
N ASN A 530 -7.95 -21.39 19.45
CA ASN A 530 -6.95 -22.47 19.29
C ASN A 530 -7.61 -23.78 18.78
N GLY A 531 -8.68 -23.68 18.00
CA GLY A 531 -9.45 -24.80 17.52
C GLY A 531 -9.84 -24.66 16.03
N GLU A 532 -11.07 -25.02 15.72
CA GLU A 532 -11.60 -25.13 14.34
C GLU A 532 -11.42 -23.84 13.51
N GLY A 533 -11.61 -22.67 14.14
CA GLY A 533 -11.44 -21.38 13.45
C GLY A 533 -10.00 -21.17 12.98
N LYS A 534 -9.01 -21.44 13.84
CA LYS A 534 -7.61 -21.31 13.48
C LYS A 534 -7.18 -22.34 12.44
N GLU A 535 -7.60 -23.60 12.60
CA GLU A 535 -7.28 -24.66 11.64
C GLU A 535 -7.79 -24.32 10.24
N PHE A 536 -9.02 -23.88 10.13
CA PHE A 536 -9.61 -23.44 8.85
C PHE A 536 -8.88 -22.21 8.28
N ALA A 537 -8.52 -21.25 9.12
CA ALA A 537 -7.73 -20.08 8.69
C ALA A 537 -6.38 -20.47 8.08
N LEU A 538 -5.67 -21.40 8.74
CA LEU A 538 -4.37 -21.91 8.24
C LEU A 538 -4.55 -22.68 6.92
N GLU A 539 -5.64 -23.45 6.76
CA GLU A 539 -5.96 -24.15 5.49
C GLU A 539 -6.19 -23.16 4.35
N VAL A 540 -6.94 -22.07 4.59
CA VAL A 540 -7.15 -20.99 3.61
C VAL A 540 -5.82 -20.36 3.21
N MET A 541 -4.97 -20.03 4.18
CA MET A 541 -3.66 -19.43 3.92
C MET A 541 -2.72 -20.37 3.18
N GLN A 542 -2.75 -21.66 3.51
CA GLN A 542 -1.95 -22.66 2.80
C GLN A 542 -2.38 -22.77 1.33
N LYS A 543 -3.69 -22.79 1.06
CA LYS A 543 -4.21 -22.82 -0.31
C LYS A 543 -3.77 -21.62 -1.17
N LEU A 544 -3.70 -20.41 -0.57
CA LEU A 544 -3.15 -19.23 -1.26
C LEU A 544 -1.68 -19.45 -1.65
N ASN A 545 -0.88 -19.99 -0.72
CA ASN A 545 0.53 -20.27 -0.98
C ASN A 545 0.73 -21.36 -2.04
N ASP A 546 -0.04 -22.44 -1.98
CA ASP A 546 0.03 -23.54 -2.96
C ASP A 546 -0.26 -23.02 -4.37
N LYS A 547 -1.24 -22.12 -4.54
CA LYS A 547 -1.56 -21.51 -5.83
C LYS A 547 -0.45 -20.57 -6.32
N CYS A 548 0.11 -19.74 -5.45
CA CYS A 548 1.27 -18.90 -5.82
C CYS A 548 2.46 -19.76 -6.26
N LYS A 549 2.70 -20.89 -5.60
CA LYS A 549 3.75 -21.84 -5.97
C LYS A 549 3.48 -22.49 -7.33
N GLU A 550 2.25 -22.97 -7.58
CA GLU A 550 1.82 -23.54 -8.84
C GLU A 550 2.04 -22.56 -10.01
N TRP A 551 1.61 -21.31 -9.86
CA TRP A 551 1.79 -20.28 -10.89
C TRP A 551 3.27 -19.93 -11.11
N LYS A 552 4.05 -19.82 -10.04
CA LYS A 552 5.49 -19.56 -10.13
C LYS A 552 6.23 -20.66 -10.89
N GLU A 553 5.92 -21.92 -10.62
CA GLU A 553 6.54 -23.06 -11.33
C GLU A 553 6.14 -23.13 -12.81
N ALA A 554 4.90 -22.72 -13.15
CA ALA A 554 4.42 -22.72 -14.51
C ALA A 554 4.94 -21.56 -15.37
N GLU A 555 5.17 -20.39 -14.78
CA GLU A 555 5.37 -19.14 -15.51
C GLU A 555 6.74 -18.48 -15.26
N ASP A 556 7.52 -18.97 -14.30
CA ASP A 556 8.78 -18.37 -13.82
C ASP A 556 8.62 -16.90 -13.37
N ILE A 557 7.46 -16.56 -12.78
CA ILE A 557 7.15 -15.28 -12.18
C ILE A 557 7.03 -15.49 -10.66
N ASP A 558 7.68 -14.66 -9.86
CA ASP A 558 7.67 -14.81 -8.41
C ASP A 558 6.37 -14.27 -7.78
N TYR A 559 5.28 -15.07 -7.90
CA TYR A 559 4.04 -14.85 -7.17
C TYR A 559 4.24 -15.08 -5.69
N SER A 560 3.65 -14.21 -4.86
CA SER A 560 3.82 -14.31 -3.41
C SER A 560 2.58 -13.83 -2.68
N VAL A 561 2.18 -14.55 -1.62
CA VAL A 561 1.04 -14.17 -0.76
C VAL A 561 1.40 -12.95 0.07
N TYR A 562 0.53 -11.96 0.06
CA TYR A 562 0.76 -10.65 0.62
C TYR A 562 -0.36 -10.21 1.58
N GLY A 563 -0.02 -9.96 2.83
CA GLY A 563 -0.90 -9.29 3.79
C GLY A 563 -1.07 -7.82 3.40
N THR A 564 -1.96 -7.57 2.45
CA THR A 564 -2.10 -6.29 1.75
C THR A 564 -2.31 -5.12 2.71
N PRO A 565 -1.56 -4.00 2.58
CA PRO A 565 -1.91 -2.75 3.25
C PRO A 565 -3.11 -2.13 2.52
N ILE A 566 -4.28 -2.25 3.12
CA ILE A 566 -5.54 -1.77 2.54
C ILE A 566 -6.12 -0.66 3.39
N GLU A 567 -5.95 0.60 2.98
CA GLU A 567 -6.50 1.75 3.69
C GLU A 567 -7.98 1.97 3.34
N SER A 568 -8.28 2.28 2.10
CA SER A 568 -9.64 2.50 1.60
C SER A 568 -10.35 1.22 1.18
N THR A 569 -9.62 0.17 0.84
CA THR A 569 -10.16 -1.08 0.32
C THR A 569 -10.97 -1.85 1.38
N THR A 570 -10.62 -1.77 2.67
CA THR A 570 -11.42 -2.36 3.76
C THR A 570 -12.81 -1.78 3.81
N TYR A 571 -12.93 -0.46 3.65
CA TYR A 571 -14.21 0.25 3.56
C TYR A 571 -14.98 -0.12 2.28
N LYS A 572 -14.30 -0.12 1.12
CA LYS A 572 -14.90 -0.54 -0.15
C LYS A 572 -15.46 -1.96 -0.07
N PHE A 573 -14.69 -2.92 0.41
CA PHE A 573 -15.12 -4.30 0.57
C PHE A 573 -16.31 -4.44 1.52
N ALA A 574 -16.28 -3.78 2.68
CA ALA A 574 -17.39 -3.78 3.63
C ALA A 574 -18.69 -3.27 2.98
N LYS A 575 -18.60 -2.17 2.21
CA LYS A 575 -19.73 -1.61 1.47
C LYS A 575 -20.29 -2.60 0.44
N CYS A 576 -19.42 -3.15 -0.42
CA CYS A 576 -19.83 -4.12 -1.43
C CYS A 576 -20.46 -5.39 -0.82
N LEU A 577 -19.92 -5.88 0.29
CA LEU A 577 -20.48 -7.03 1.00
C LEU A 577 -21.88 -6.72 1.56
N LYS A 578 -22.08 -5.53 2.17
CA LYS A 578 -23.40 -5.08 2.64
C LYS A 578 -24.41 -4.96 1.48
N ASP A 579 -24.00 -4.38 0.37
CA ASP A 579 -24.86 -4.19 -0.80
C ASP A 579 -25.30 -5.54 -1.41
N ARG A 580 -24.41 -6.53 -1.43
CA ARG A 580 -24.68 -7.85 -2.06
C ARG A 580 -25.36 -8.85 -1.12
N PHE A 581 -25.00 -8.88 0.15
CA PHE A 581 -25.44 -9.92 1.10
C PHE A 581 -26.29 -9.38 2.25
N GLY A 582 -26.42 -8.06 2.36
CA GLY A 582 -27.10 -7.40 3.48
C GLY A 582 -26.23 -7.32 4.73
N VAL A 583 -26.83 -6.83 5.82
CA VAL A 583 -26.17 -6.71 7.13
C VAL A 583 -26.26 -8.04 7.88
N ILE A 584 -25.11 -8.63 8.16
CA ILE A 584 -24.97 -9.87 8.94
C ILE A 584 -24.13 -9.55 10.18
N LYS A 585 -24.72 -9.74 11.36
CA LYS A 585 -24.09 -9.40 12.64
C LYS A 585 -22.75 -10.11 12.82
N GLY A 586 -21.72 -9.33 13.15
CA GLY A 586 -20.35 -9.81 13.36
C GLY A 586 -19.56 -10.12 12.08
N ILE A 587 -20.16 -9.90 10.89
CA ILE A 587 -19.52 -10.15 9.59
C ILE A 587 -19.56 -8.91 8.70
N THR A 588 -20.75 -8.36 8.41
CA THR A 588 -20.92 -7.20 7.51
C THR A 588 -21.57 -6.00 8.20
N ASP A 589 -21.66 -5.99 9.50
CA ASP A 589 -22.32 -4.94 10.28
C ASP A 589 -21.44 -3.69 10.52
N ARG A 590 -20.12 -3.78 10.29
CA ARG A 590 -19.17 -2.66 10.36
C ARG A 590 -18.95 -2.02 8.99
N ASP A 591 -18.45 -0.79 8.98
CA ASP A 591 -18.05 -0.08 7.75
C ASP A 591 -16.62 -0.41 7.31
N TYR A 592 -16.02 -1.45 7.87
CA TYR A 592 -14.72 -2.00 7.50
C TYR A 592 -14.72 -3.52 7.64
N ILE A 593 -13.77 -4.19 7.01
CA ILE A 593 -13.42 -5.60 7.27
C ILE A 593 -12.02 -5.67 7.86
N THR A 594 -11.70 -6.78 8.51
CA THR A 594 -10.38 -7.00 9.10
C THR A 594 -9.29 -7.00 8.03
N ASN A 595 -8.19 -6.27 8.32
CA ASN A 595 -7.05 -6.21 7.42
C ASN A 595 -6.28 -7.53 7.47
N SER A 596 -6.15 -8.20 6.31
CA SER A 596 -5.42 -9.46 6.13
C SER A 596 -5.71 -10.50 7.23
N TYR A 597 -4.69 -10.94 7.98
CA TYR A 597 -4.75 -11.97 9.03
C TYR A 597 -4.88 -11.42 10.45
N HIS A 598 -4.92 -10.10 10.62
CA HIS A 598 -4.83 -9.50 11.97
C HIS A 598 -5.94 -9.97 12.89
N VAL A 599 -5.64 -10.03 14.18
CA VAL A 599 -6.66 -10.10 15.23
C VAL A 599 -7.59 -8.90 15.05
N PRO A 600 -8.92 -9.09 15.08
CA PRO A 600 -9.86 -7.97 14.97
C PRO A 600 -9.54 -6.87 15.99
N VAL A 601 -9.57 -5.61 15.56
CA VAL A 601 -9.16 -4.47 16.39
C VAL A 601 -9.95 -4.31 17.69
N PHE A 602 -11.16 -4.86 17.73
CA PHE A 602 -12.08 -4.84 18.88
C PHE A 602 -11.96 -6.05 19.80
N GLU A 603 -11.09 -7.02 19.46
CA GLU A 603 -10.90 -8.24 20.26
C GLU A 603 -9.86 -8.00 21.34
N GLU A 604 -10.25 -8.20 22.60
CA GLU A 604 -9.35 -8.08 23.73
C GLU A 604 -8.36 -9.24 23.77
N ILE A 605 -7.07 -8.93 23.60
CA ILE A 605 -5.96 -9.86 23.63
C ILE A 605 -4.71 -9.11 24.10
N ASP A 606 -3.87 -9.77 24.90
CA ASP A 606 -2.60 -9.18 25.30
C ASP A 606 -1.57 -9.17 24.14
N ALA A 607 -0.61 -8.27 24.21
CA ALA A 607 0.37 -8.03 23.17
C ALA A 607 1.18 -9.28 22.78
N PHE A 608 1.60 -10.06 23.75
CA PHE A 608 2.43 -11.24 23.53
C PHE A 608 1.65 -12.36 22.86
N SER A 609 0.43 -12.63 23.35
CA SER A 609 -0.49 -13.62 22.77
C SER A 609 -0.86 -13.25 21.34
N LYS A 610 -1.15 -11.96 21.08
CA LYS A 610 -1.43 -11.45 19.75
C LYS A 610 -0.26 -11.67 18.78
N LEU A 611 0.95 -11.23 19.15
CA LEU A 611 2.12 -11.37 18.28
C LEU A 611 2.48 -12.83 18.05
N LYS A 612 2.32 -13.69 19.04
CA LYS A 612 2.56 -15.14 18.92
C LYS A 612 1.58 -15.78 17.93
N LEU A 613 0.29 -15.47 18.04
CA LEU A 613 -0.74 -15.94 17.11
C LEU A 613 -0.45 -15.43 15.69
N GLU A 614 -0.24 -14.13 15.54
CA GLU A 614 -0.03 -13.52 14.23
C GLU A 614 1.28 -13.97 13.56
N SER A 615 2.28 -14.38 14.32
CA SER A 615 3.54 -14.93 13.77
C SER A 615 3.32 -16.16 12.88
N GLU A 616 2.32 -16.98 13.17
CA GLU A 616 1.98 -18.15 12.36
C GLU A 616 1.43 -17.74 10.98
N PHE A 617 0.64 -16.69 10.93
CA PHE A 617 0.09 -16.15 9.67
C PHE A 617 1.12 -15.32 8.88
N GLN A 618 2.07 -14.66 9.56
CA GLN A 618 3.20 -14.01 8.89
C GLN A 618 4.04 -15.00 8.10
N LYS A 619 4.28 -16.20 8.64
CA LYS A 619 4.98 -17.29 7.94
C LYS A 619 4.29 -17.67 6.62
N LEU A 620 2.97 -17.58 6.58
CA LEU A 620 2.14 -17.88 5.41
C LEU A 620 1.87 -16.66 4.53
N SER A 621 2.52 -15.52 4.80
CA SER A 621 2.45 -14.30 4.01
C SER A 621 3.85 -13.86 3.55
N PRO A 622 4.58 -14.70 2.78
CA PRO A 622 5.97 -14.45 2.42
C PRO A 622 6.19 -13.22 1.54
N GLY A 623 5.18 -12.76 0.80
CA GLY A 623 5.22 -11.54 0.00
C GLY A 623 5.13 -10.26 0.82
N GLY A 624 4.86 -10.38 2.12
CA GLY A 624 4.86 -9.28 3.05
C GLY A 624 3.74 -9.32 4.06
N ALA A 625 4.09 -8.95 5.28
CA ALA A 625 3.19 -8.86 6.41
C ALA A 625 3.82 -7.98 7.48
N ILE A 626 3.00 -7.38 8.33
CA ILE A 626 3.41 -6.65 9.52
C ILE A 626 2.35 -6.85 10.59
N SER A 627 2.77 -7.01 11.83
CA SER A 627 1.88 -7.03 12.99
C SER A 627 2.04 -5.76 13.81
N TYR A 628 1.02 -5.37 14.53
CA TYR A 628 1.06 -4.17 15.36
C TYR A 628 0.48 -4.42 16.74
N VAL A 629 0.96 -3.64 17.70
CA VAL A 629 0.48 -3.61 19.08
C VAL A 629 -0.01 -2.21 19.40
N GLU A 630 -1.29 -2.08 19.76
CA GLU A 630 -1.83 -0.83 20.29
C GLU A 630 -1.38 -0.66 21.74
N THR A 631 -0.68 0.43 22.02
CA THR A 631 -0.12 0.70 23.34
C THR A 631 -0.66 2.00 23.91
N PRO A 632 -0.73 2.13 25.24
CA PRO A 632 -0.90 3.41 25.90
C PRO A 632 0.35 4.30 25.70
N ASN A 633 0.40 5.44 26.39
CA ASN A 633 1.60 6.25 26.44
C ASN A 633 2.68 5.53 27.27
N LEU A 634 3.80 5.18 26.62
CA LEU A 634 4.92 4.43 27.23
C LEU A 634 6.17 5.30 27.44
N GLN A 635 6.07 6.64 27.34
CA GLN A 635 7.24 7.52 27.45
C GLN A 635 7.93 7.41 28.83
N ASP A 636 7.18 7.13 29.87
CA ASP A 636 7.69 6.99 31.24
C ASP A 636 8.05 5.56 31.62
N ASN A 637 7.74 4.56 30.77
CA ASN A 637 8.04 3.14 31.00
C ASN A 637 8.65 2.47 29.77
N ILE A 638 9.89 2.82 29.47
CA ILE A 638 10.64 2.28 28.33
C ILE A 638 10.96 0.78 28.48
N GLU A 639 10.98 0.25 29.70
CA GLU A 639 11.26 -1.18 29.93
C GLU A 639 10.20 -2.06 29.26
N VAL A 640 8.93 -1.65 29.25
CA VAL A 640 7.87 -2.38 28.52
C VAL A 640 8.15 -2.40 27.02
N VAL A 641 8.61 -1.29 26.44
CA VAL A 641 9.00 -1.26 25.02
C VAL A 641 10.16 -2.20 24.74
N LEU A 642 11.17 -2.23 25.63
CA LEU A 642 12.32 -3.13 25.48
C LEU A 642 11.94 -4.61 25.61
N GLN A 643 11.01 -4.96 26.50
CA GLN A 643 10.47 -6.31 26.59
C GLN A 643 9.71 -6.72 25.31
N MET A 644 8.95 -5.80 24.73
CA MET A 644 8.28 -6.03 23.44
C MET A 644 9.29 -6.25 22.30
N ILE A 645 10.37 -5.47 22.29
CA ILE A 645 11.45 -5.59 21.28
C ILE A 645 12.13 -6.95 21.40
N ASP A 646 12.45 -7.41 22.63
CA ASP A 646 13.02 -8.73 22.85
C ASP A 646 12.06 -9.86 22.41
N PHE A 647 10.77 -9.71 22.71
CA PHE A 647 9.75 -10.66 22.26
C PHE A 647 9.66 -10.71 20.72
N ILE A 648 9.67 -9.55 20.05
CA ILE A 648 9.65 -9.45 18.58
C ILE A 648 10.86 -10.19 18.00
N TYR A 649 12.07 -9.93 18.54
CA TYR A 649 13.29 -10.58 18.07
C TYR A 649 13.21 -12.11 18.09
N ASN A 650 12.57 -12.67 19.12
CA ASN A 650 12.51 -14.11 19.34
C ASN A 650 11.31 -14.83 18.71
N ASN A 651 10.24 -14.13 18.32
CA ASN A 651 8.97 -14.78 18.00
C ASN A 651 8.33 -14.37 16.68
N ILE A 652 8.56 -13.15 16.19
CA ILE A 652 7.86 -12.65 14.99
C ILE A 652 8.81 -11.87 14.09
N MET A 653 8.64 -12.02 12.77
CA MET A 653 9.55 -11.43 11.80
C MET A 653 9.47 -9.90 11.78
N TYR A 654 8.25 -9.32 11.81
CA TYR A 654 8.06 -7.89 11.64
C TYR A 654 6.89 -7.36 12.46
N ALA A 655 7.14 -6.40 13.31
CA ALA A 655 6.11 -5.76 14.13
C ALA A 655 6.38 -4.27 14.38
N GLU A 656 5.29 -3.54 14.67
CA GLU A 656 5.30 -2.12 15.05
C GLU A 656 4.52 -1.89 16.34
N LEU A 657 4.85 -0.80 17.06
CA LEU A 657 4.16 -0.36 18.27
C LEU A 657 3.40 0.95 17.98
N ASN A 658 2.09 0.93 18.18
CA ASN A 658 1.21 2.07 17.95
C ASN A 658 1.02 2.87 19.24
N THR A 659 1.99 3.70 19.56
CA THR A 659 1.90 4.65 20.68
C THR A 659 1.03 5.86 20.28
N LYS A 660 0.68 6.71 21.23
CA LYS A 660 -0.13 7.90 20.98
C LYS A 660 0.77 9.14 20.91
N SER A 661 0.68 9.89 19.82
CA SER A 661 1.57 11.03 19.53
C SER A 661 0.80 12.17 18.84
N ASP A 662 -0.35 12.55 19.42
CA ASP A 662 -1.18 13.64 18.89
C ASP A 662 -0.95 14.94 19.65
N TYR A 663 -1.32 16.07 19.02
CA TYR A 663 -1.18 17.39 19.60
C TYR A 663 -2.33 18.32 19.21
N CYS A 664 -2.90 18.99 20.18
CA CYS A 664 -3.90 20.06 19.97
C CYS A 664 -3.22 21.44 19.98
N GLN A 665 -3.24 22.15 18.86
CA GLN A 665 -2.62 23.48 18.74
C GLN A 665 -3.37 24.58 19.50
N VAL A 666 -4.65 24.36 19.88
CA VAL A 666 -5.47 25.34 20.60
C VAL A 666 -5.13 25.41 22.08
N CYS A 667 -4.93 24.25 22.73
CA CYS A 667 -4.70 24.20 24.16
C CYS A 667 -3.36 23.63 24.60
N GLY A 668 -2.51 23.18 23.62
CA GLY A 668 -1.22 22.58 23.90
C GLY A 668 -1.29 21.13 24.44
N TYR A 669 -2.45 20.47 24.35
CA TYR A 669 -2.59 19.09 24.79
C TYR A 669 -1.69 18.17 23.94
N ASP A 670 -0.83 17.42 24.61
CA ASP A 670 0.04 16.37 24.03
C ASP A 670 -0.44 15.03 24.56
N GLY A 671 -1.01 14.20 23.69
CA GLY A 671 -1.64 12.95 24.09
C GLY A 671 -2.57 12.41 23.00
N GLU A 672 -3.58 11.62 23.36
CA GLU A 672 -4.50 11.03 22.41
C GLU A 672 -5.68 11.95 22.10
N ILE A 673 -5.85 12.33 20.83
CA ILE A 673 -7.08 12.96 20.32
C ILE A 673 -8.11 11.85 20.08
N LEU A 674 -9.34 12.07 20.58
CA LEU A 674 -10.38 11.05 20.64
C LEU A 674 -11.39 11.17 19.49
N ILE A 675 -12.16 10.10 19.26
CA ILE A 675 -13.24 10.02 18.28
C ILE A 675 -14.57 9.79 19.03
N ASP A 676 -15.56 10.64 18.77
CA ASP A 676 -16.89 10.54 19.42
C ASP A 676 -17.82 9.52 18.74
N GLU A 677 -19.08 9.42 19.22
CA GLU A 677 -20.08 8.47 18.68
C GLU A 677 -20.52 8.80 17.23
N ASN A 678 -20.29 10.03 16.77
CA ASN A 678 -20.59 10.45 15.40
C ASN A 678 -19.40 10.26 14.45
N LEU A 679 -18.31 9.65 14.93
CA LEU A 679 -17.02 9.49 14.23
C LEU A 679 -16.32 10.84 13.95
N GLU A 680 -16.54 11.85 14.83
CA GLU A 680 -15.88 13.14 14.77
C GLU A 680 -14.70 13.20 15.76
N TRP A 681 -13.58 13.73 15.28
CA TRP A 681 -12.36 13.89 16.09
C TRP A 681 -12.48 15.09 17.03
N TYR A 682 -12.02 14.96 18.27
CA TYR A 682 -12.02 16.06 19.23
C TYR A 682 -10.88 15.96 20.26
N CYS A 683 -10.42 17.13 20.70
CA CYS A 683 -9.46 17.22 21.80
C CYS A 683 -10.16 16.95 23.14
N PRO A 684 -9.72 15.97 23.95
CA PRO A 684 -10.36 15.67 25.23
C PRO A 684 -10.17 16.78 26.27
N ASN A 685 -9.15 17.65 26.10
CA ASN A 685 -8.86 18.73 27.06
C ASN A 685 -9.70 20.00 26.80
N CYS A 686 -9.88 20.43 25.55
CA CYS A 686 -10.58 21.70 25.25
C CYS A 686 -11.78 21.55 24.33
N GLY A 687 -12.10 20.36 23.86
CA GLY A 687 -13.24 20.11 22.97
C GLY A 687 -13.02 20.59 21.51
N ASN A 688 -11.83 21.05 21.15
CA ASN A 688 -11.51 21.48 19.79
C ASN A 688 -11.79 20.37 18.78
N ARG A 689 -12.45 20.69 17.65
CA ARG A 689 -12.81 19.78 16.55
C ARG A 689 -12.28 20.24 15.19
N ASP A 690 -11.56 21.36 15.14
CA ASP A 690 -11.00 21.88 13.91
C ASP A 690 -9.80 21.06 13.46
N HIS A 691 -9.96 20.32 12.37
CA HIS A 691 -8.95 19.46 11.78
C HIS A 691 -7.65 20.21 11.44
N ASN A 692 -7.72 21.52 11.14
CA ASN A 692 -6.53 22.33 10.85
C ASN A 692 -5.68 22.63 12.08
N THR A 693 -6.22 22.43 13.27
CA THR A 693 -5.55 22.69 14.55
C THR A 693 -5.38 21.45 15.42
N LEU A 694 -5.83 20.29 14.92
CA LEU A 694 -5.58 18.97 15.49
C LEU A 694 -4.47 18.26 14.69
N ASN A 695 -3.33 18.03 15.29
CA ASN A 695 -2.29 17.17 14.72
C ASN A 695 -2.51 15.74 15.21
N VAL A 696 -3.09 14.90 14.36
CA VAL A 696 -3.37 13.51 14.67
C VAL A 696 -2.45 12.61 13.86
N ALA A 697 -1.76 11.69 14.52
CA ALA A 697 -0.92 10.70 13.89
C ALA A 697 -1.42 9.30 14.27
N ARG A 698 -1.76 8.49 13.28
CA ARG A 698 -2.18 7.09 13.48
C ARG A 698 -1.50 6.18 12.49
N ARG A 699 -1.13 5.02 12.98
CA ARG A 699 -0.71 3.93 12.11
C ARG A 699 -1.92 3.35 11.40
N THR A 700 -1.83 3.30 10.09
CA THR A 700 -2.80 2.61 9.24
C THR A 700 -2.03 1.81 8.21
N CYS A 701 -2.21 0.48 8.23
CA CYS A 701 -1.64 -0.40 7.22
C CYS A 701 -0.09 -0.35 7.10
N GLY A 702 0.62 -0.05 8.19
CA GLY A 702 2.08 -0.08 8.25
C GLY A 702 2.79 1.24 7.96
N TYR A 703 2.07 2.35 7.84
CA TYR A 703 2.62 3.71 7.78
C TYR A 703 1.79 4.69 8.63
N ILE A 704 2.36 5.84 8.90
CA ILE A 704 1.69 6.89 9.68
C ILE A 704 0.89 7.77 8.73
N GLY A 705 -0.43 7.86 8.94
CA GLY A 705 -1.28 8.88 8.36
C GLY A 705 -1.32 10.11 9.25
N SER A 706 -1.30 11.29 8.65
CA SER A 706 -1.30 12.58 9.34
C SER A 706 -2.47 13.49 8.98
N ASN A 707 -3.22 13.13 7.95
CA ASN A 707 -4.52 13.71 7.61
C ASN A 707 -5.63 12.76 8.05
N PHE A 708 -6.88 13.23 8.02
CA PHE A 708 -8.02 12.43 8.49
C PHE A 708 -8.41 11.33 7.49
N TRP A 709 -9.17 10.35 7.95
CA TRP A 709 -9.46 9.11 7.24
C TRP A 709 -10.94 9.02 6.83
N ASN A 710 -11.25 8.12 5.89
CA ASN A 710 -12.62 7.78 5.54
C ASN A 710 -13.40 7.20 6.74
N LYS A 711 -14.73 7.16 6.63
CA LYS A 711 -15.63 6.73 7.71
C LYS A 711 -15.31 5.34 8.25
N GLY A 712 -15.04 4.37 7.36
CA GLY A 712 -14.74 2.99 7.78
C GLY A 712 -13.42 2.89 8.54
N ARG A 713 -12.38 3.61 8.09
CA ARG A 713 -11.10 3.64 8.80
C ARG A 713 -11.20 4.41 10.12
N THR A 714 -11.98 5.49 10.18
CA THR A 714 -12.23 6.22 11.44
C THR A 714 -12.95 5.35 12.46
N GLN A 715 -13.94 4.54 12.01
CA GLN A 715 -14.62 3.57 12.88
C GLN A 715 -13.63 2.50 13.38
N GLU A 716 -12.79 1.95 12.50
CA GLU A 716 -11.79 0.95 12.87
C GLU A 716 -10.81 1.50 13.91
N ILE A 717 -10.32 2.74 13.74
CA ILE A 717 -9.42 3.39 14.72
C ILE A 717 -10.13 3.59 16.06
N LYS A 718 -11.40 3.99 16.04
CA LYS A 718 -12.20 4.16 17.26
C LYS A 718 -12.39 2.85 18.05
N GLU A 719 -12.57 1.74 17.33
CA GLU A 719 -12.83 0.42 17.92
C GLU A 719 -11.56 -0.31 18.38
N ARG A 720 -10.37 0.25 18.18
CA ARG A 720 -9.11 -0.37 18.60
C ARG A 720 -9.01 -0.48 20.11
N VAL A 721 -8.74 -1.71 20.59
CA VAL A 721 -8.44 -1.97 22.00
C VAL A 721 -6.94 -1.89 22.26
N LEU A 722 -6.55 -1.55 23.48
CA LEU A 722 -5.15 -1.60 23.91
C LEU A 722 -4.74 -3.06 24.18
N HIS A 723 -3.53 -3.41 23.78
CA HIS A 723 -2.95 -4.74 24.00
C HIS A 723 -1.99 -4.79 25.21
N ILE A 724 -1.73 -3.63 25.82
CA ILE A 724 -0.97 -3.47 27.06
C ILE A 724 -1.87 -2.71 28.03
N ASP A 725 -2.04 -3.21 29.28
CA ASP A 725 -2.87 -2.55 30.28
C ASP A 725 -2.24 -1.22 30.70
N ASN A 726 -3.09 -0.20 30.90
CA ASN A 726 -2.65 1.10 31.44
C ASN A 726 -2.00 1.01 32.84
N LYS A 727 -2.19 -0.11 33.55
CA LYS A 727 -1.55 -0.34 34.85
C LYS A 727 -0.11 -0.84 34.69
N ASP A 728 0.24 -1.40 33.55
CA ASP A 728 1.57 -1.93 33.21
C ASP A 728 2.40 -0.90 32.43
N ALA A 729 1.80 0.26 32.06
CA ALA A 729 2.41 1.33 31.29
C ALA A 729 3.17 2.39 32.20
#